data_b30758b337476b8d3ae35b77746a8621
#
_entry.id   b30758b337476b8d3ae35b77746a8621
#
_cell.length_a   1.000
_cell.length_b   1.000
_cell.length_c   1.000
_cell.angle_alpha   90.00
_cell.angle_beta   90.00
_cell.angle_gamma   90.00
#
_symmetry.space_group_name_H-M   'P 1'
#
loop_
_entity.id
_entity.type
_entity.pdbx_description
1 polymer ?
#
loop_
_entity_poly.entity_id
_entity_poly.type
_entity_poly.pdbx_seq_one_letter_code
_entity_poly.pdbx_strand_id
1 'polypeptide(L)'
;PLVCAPFNADFDGDQMAIHVPLSLEAQTEARTLMLSTNNVLFPANGDPANVPSQDMVLGLYWSTRSRVNAPGEGMFFEDVDEVRRALSAGIVTLQTRCTVRVKEYDLNRETGETKERTIRVETTAGRALLSEILPKGMKFSDINKTLKKKEIARLISTCFRVCGLRATVDFVDSLKNRGYYLSTQAGVSICVDDMKVPAEKQKLVEAAEKEVEEIQSQYTSGLVTQGERYNKVVDIWGRTADEVGKVMMKDLSVEPVIDRHGNKTTQESFNAVYMAADSGARGSPAQIRQLAGMRGLMAKPDGSIIETPITANFREGLNVLQYFVSTHGARKGLADTALKTANSGYLTRRLVDVTQDLVVTEQDCGTKNGVKMRALVESGDVVQALRDRIFGRVAAEDINNPETDELIAAAGTLIDENICDKIDAAGIDEVTVRTPLTCETRHGICAKCYGRDLGRGTLVNEGEAVGVIAAQSIGEPGTQLTMRTFHIGGAASRAAVASSVEAKASGKVNFTSAMRYVTSNKGELVVISRSGEIVVTDATTGRERERHKIQYGATLSVHEGQLVKAGEQMATWDPMTRPIISEYAGKIRFENVIDNVTVMSQTDEVTGLSTQVVIDSKRSTSSHGSKKGGSTGTLRPLVHLIDANGNEVKIPGTDHAVTIQLPVGALVTVQDGQEIGQGEVLARIPVESQKTRDITGGLPRVAELFEARSPKDAGMLAEVTGTVTFGKETKGKQRLMITDNEGVDHEFLIPKDKTVLVHDGQVVQKGEEIVDGPADPHDILRLLGIEALARYIVDEVQDVYRLQGVKINDKHIEVIVRQMLRRVIVADPGDTGFIQGEQVERAELLDANDEAISQNKRPATYENLLLGITKASLSTDSFISAASFQETTRVLTEAAIMGKVDHLRGLKENVIVGRLIPAGTGLAYHKAVKAREAAEAAEAKALAEATVAEQVAVATEQAAQSASAQKPESPASDN
;
A
#
# COMPACT_ATOMS: atom_id res chain seq x y z
N PRO A 1 0.50 31.51 4.92
CA PRO A 1 0.04 30.12 4.65
C PRO A 1 0.82 29.45 3.50
N LEU A 2 1.40 30.21 2.57
CA LEU A 2 2.13 29.67 1.41
C LEU A 2 3.38 28.88 1.79
N VAL A 3 4.06 29.26 2.87
CA VAL A 3 5.33 28.64 3.29
C VAL A 3 5.15 27.57 4.37
N CYS A 4 3.97 27.50 5.01
CA CYS A 4 3.73 26.57 6.10
C CYS A 4 3.84 25.11 5.65
N ALA A 5 3.22 24.74 4.52
CA ALA A 5 3.24 23.37 4.03
C ALA A 5 4.64 22.95 3.50
N PRO A 6 5.35 23.72 2.64
CA PRO A 6 6.67 23.35 2.14
C PRO A 6 7.73 23.21 3.23
N PHE A 7 7.69 24.05 4.26
CA PHE A 7 8.66 24.01 5.35
C PHE A 7 8.18 23.23 6.58
N ASN A 8 6.92 22.76 6.55
CA ASN A 8 6.23 22.20 7.72
C ASN A 8 6.40 23.11 8.96
N ALA A 9 6.23 24.41 8.75
CA ALA A 9 6.47 25.47 9.74
C ALA A 9 5.15 26.11 10.16
N ASP A 10 5.10 26.53 11.41
CA ASP A 10 4.12 27.45 11.95
C ASP A 10 4.82 28.68 12.53
N PHE A 11 4.07 29.65 13.06
CA PHE A 11 4.63 30.90 13.54
C PHE A 11 4.63 30.97 15.07
N ASP A 12 4.88 29.84 15.74
CA ASP A 12 4.97 29.75 17.21
C ASP A 12 6.39 29.90 17.75
N GLY A 13 7.38 30.21 16.91
CA GLY A 13 8.77 30.43 17.29
C GLY A 13 9.75 29.49 16.58
N ASP A 14 9.35 28.88 15.46
CA ASP A 14 10.24 28.05 14.66
C ASP A 14 11.48 28.78 14.19
N GLN A 15 12.65 28.10 14.26
CA GLN A 15 13.92 28.60 13.77
C GLN A 15 14.36 27.86 12.52
N MET A 16 14.91 28.61 11.55
CA MET A 16 15.45 28.06 10.32
C MET A 16 16.84 28.60 10.02
N ALA A 17 17.71 27.79 9.42
CA ALA A 17 19.01 28.21 8.93
C ALA A 17 18.89 28.79 7.51
N ILE A 18 19.65 29.81 7.22
CA ILE A 18 19.79 30.43 5.89
C ILE A 18 21.14 30.03 5.34
N HIS A 19 21.14 29.41 4.14
CA HIS A 19 22.35 29.03 3.43
C HIS A 19 22.50 29.86 2.16
N VAL A 20 23.71 30.38 1.94
CA VAL A 20 24.06 31.16 0.75
C VAL A 20 24.92 30.31 -0.17
N PRO A 21 24.54 30.08 -1.45
CA PRO A 21 25.39 29.41 -2.41
C PRO A 21 26.67 30.19 -2.68
N LEU A 22 27.85 29.55 -2.50
CA LEU A 22 29.15 30.25 -2.61
C LEU A 22 29.77 30.15 -4.01
N SER A 23 29.63 29.01 -4.71
CA SER A 23 30.20 28.85 -6.05
C SER A 23 29.19 29.25 -7.14
N LEU A 24 29.71 29.57 -8.34
CA LEU A 24 28.87 29.92 -9.50
C LEU A 24 28.01 28.73 -9.93
N GLU A 25 28.56 27.51 -9.87
CA GLU A 25 27.85 26.27 -10.16
C GLU A 25 26.67 26.09 -9.19
N ALA A 26 26.90 26.26 -7.88
CA ALA A 26 25.87 26.17 -6.86
C ALA A 26 24.78 27.25 -7.04
N GLN A 27 25.15 28.48 -7.44
CA GLN A 27 24.20 29.54 -7.74
C GLN A 27 23.33 29.20 -8.96
N THR A 28 23.95 28.64 -10.01
CA THR A 28 23.24 28.21 -11.20
C THR A 28 22.28 27.06 -10.91
N GLU A 29 22.71 26.06 -10.16
CA GLU A 29 21.87 24.94 -9.73
C GLU A 29 20.70 25.42 -8.85
N ALA A 30 20.93 26.34 -7.93
CA ALA A 30 19.86 26.90 -7.10
C ALA A 30 18.80 27.62 -7.96
N ARG A 31 19.19 28.36 -8.97
CA ARG A 31 18.26 29.07 -9.86
C ARG A 31 17.54 28.15 -10.85
N THR A 32 18.19 27.12 -11.35
CA THR A 32 17.64 26.25 -12.40
C THR A 32 16.90 25.04 -11.85
N LEU A 33 17.39 24.43 -10.77
CA LEU A 33 16.86 23.17 -10.23
C LEU A 33 16.03 23.35 -8.97
N MET A 34 16.43 24.27 -8.08
CA MET A 34 15.76 24.43 -6.79
C MET A 34 14.61 25.45 -6.78
N LEU A 35 14.54 26.33 -7.79
CA LEU A 35 13.50 27.35 -7.84
C LEU A 35 12.09 26.71 -7.88
N SER A 36 11.19 27.17 -7.03
CA SER A 36 9.83 26.59 -6.89
C SER A 36 9.01 26.64 -8.18
N THR A 37 9.22 27.64 -9.02
CA THR A 37 8.56 27.76 -10.32
C THR A 37 8.93 26.67 -11.31
N ASN A 38 10.08 26.00 -11.11
CA ASN A 38 10.54 24.88 -11.94
C ASN A 38 10.09 23.53 -11.37
N ASN A 39 9.55 23.49 -10.16
CA ASN A 39 9.15 22.27 -9.46
C ASN A 39 7.65 22.32 -9.15
N VAL A 40 6.82 22.10 -10.17
CA VAL A 40 5.35 22.16 -10.05
C VAL A 40 4.76 20.86 -9.60
N LEU A 41 5.40 19.71 -9.88
CA LEU A 41 4.91 18.38 -9.57
C LEU A 41 5.68 17.75 -8.41
N PHE A 42 4.97 16.95 -7.60
CA PHE A 42 5.61 16.13 -6.57
C PHE A 42 6.37 14.94 -7.18
N PRO A 43 7.61 14.68 -6.75
CA PRO A 43 8.36 13.51 -7.22
C PRO A 43 7.79 12.19 -6.68
N ALA A 44 6.98 12.20 -5.63
CA ALA A 44 6.40 11.01 -5.02
C ALA A 44 5.27 10.38 -5.86
N ASN A 45 4.40 11.19 -6.47
CA ASN A 45 3.22 10.73 -7.18
C ASN A 45 2.92 11.46 -8.50
N GLY A 46 3.62 12.55 -8.79
CA GLY A 46 3.37 13.38 -9.98
C GLY A 46 2.16 14.31 -9.89
N ASP A 47 1.51 14.41 -8.73
CA ASP A 47 0.44 15.37 -8.51
C ASP A 47 1.01 16.79 -8.39
N PRO A 48 0.23 17.85 -8.72
CA PRO A 48 0.69 19.23 -8.54
C PRO A 48 1.04 19.54 -7.08
N ALA A 49 2.23 20.07 -6.85
CA ALA A 49 2.70 20.52 -5.54
C ALA A 49 2.14 21.90 -5.17
N ASN A 50 2.04 22.80 -6.16
CA ASN A 50 1.66 24.19 -6.00
C ASN A 50 0.13 24.36 -6.09
N VAL A 51 -0.61 23.69 -5.21
CA VAL A 51 -2.07 23.79 -5.15
C VAL A 51 -2.47 24.84 -4.14
N PRO A 52 -3.39 25.79 -4.48
CA PRO A 52 -3.97 26.71 -3.53
C PRO A 52 -4.53 26.02 -2.29
N SER A 53 -4.40 26.65 -1.12
CA SER A 53 -4.85 26.11 0.16
C SER A 53 -5.60 27.18 0.98
N GLN A 54 -6.33 26.73 2.00
CA GLN A 54 -7.00 27.58 2.98
C GLN A 54 -7.86 28.69 2.32
N ASP A 55 -7.57 29.95 2.57
CA ASP A 55 -8.36 31.10 2.12
C ASP A 55 -8.46 31.20 0.59
N MET A 56 -7.41 30.81 -0.14
CA MET A 56 -7.43 30.82 -1.59
C MET A 56 -8.49 29.85 -2.14
N VAL A 57 -8.57 28.65 -1.58
CA VAL A 57 -9.59 27.66 -1.95
C VAL A 57 -10.98 28.13 -1.56
N LEU A 58 -11.13 28.70 -0.37
CA LEU A 58 -12.42 29.18 0.12
C LEU A 58 -12.98 30.31 -0.78
N GLY A 59 -12.13 31.25 -1.18
CA GLY A 59 -12.53 32.34 -2.08
C GLY A 59 -12.96 31.85 -3.47
N LEU A 60 -12.18 30.94 -4.06
CA LEU A 60 -12.52 30.33 -5.35
C LEU A 60 -13.80 29.48 -5.26
N TYR A 61 -13.96 28.72 -4.18
CA TYR A 61 -15.17 27.92 -3.95
C TYR A 61 -16.40 28.81 -3.80
N TRP A 62 -16.33 29.85 -2.97
CA TRP A 62 -17.44 30.77 -2.74
C TRP A 62 -17.88 31.46 -4.03
N SER A 63 -16.97 31.93 -4.87
CA SER A 63 -17.26 32.65 -6.11
C SER A 63 -17.83 31.73 -7.22
N THR A 64 -17.49 30.45 -7.20
CA THR A 64 -17.96 29.47 -8.23
C THR A 64 -19.25 28.77 -7.87
N ARG A 65 -19.79 29.01 -6.68
CA ARG A 65 -21.10 28.48 -6.29
C ARG A 65 -22.24 29.19 -7.00
N SER A 66 -23.36 28.52 -7.14
CA SER A 66 -24.59 29.09 -7.65
C SER A 66 -25.60 29.32 -6.53
N ARG A 67 -26.33 30.42 -6.58
CA ARG A 67 -27.40 30.75 -5.66
C ARG A 67 -28.72 30.85 -6.42
N VAL A 68 -29.74 30.22 -5.87
CA VAL A 68 -31.11 30.28 -6.42
C VAL A 68 -31.74 31.61 -6.03
N ASN A 69 -32.52 32.21 -6.92
CA ASN A 69 -33.20 33.46 -6.71
C ASN A 69 -32.28 34.67 -6.42
N ALA A 70 -31.07 34.63 -7.04
CA ALA A 70 -30.16 35.75 -6.97
C ALA A 70 -30.58 36.92 -7.85
N PRO A 71 -30.22 38.17 -7.50
CA PRO A 71 -30.51 39.33 -8.37
C PRO A 71 -29.94 39.10 -9.77
N GLY A 72 -30.77 39.41 -10.82
CA GLY A 72 -30.34 39.26 -12.21
C GLY A 72 -30.25 37.80 -12.73
N GLU A 73 -30.91 36.84 -12.08
CA GLU A 73 -30.90 35.44 -12.52
C GLU A 73 -31.53 35.30 -13.91
N GLY A 74 -30.85 34.56 -14.80
CA GLY A 74 -31.30 34.28 -16.18
C GLY A 74 -30.98 35.38 -17.21
N MET A 75 -30.19 36.40 -16.83
CA MET A 75 -29.71 37.42 -17.77
C MET A 75 -28.72 36.84 -18.78
N PHE A 76 -28.70 37.46 -19.97
CA PHE A 76 -27.79 37.16 -21.06
C PHE A 76 -26.74 38.25 -21.17
N PHE A 77 -25.51 37.90 -21.28
CA PHE A 77 -24.37 38.80 -21.45
C PHE A 77 -23.60 38.45 -22.71
N GLU A 78 -23.16 39.47 -23.44
CA GLU A 78 -22.41 39.29 -24.68
C GLU A 78 -20.95 38.90 -24.37
N ASP A 79 -20.35 39.56 -23.39
CA ASP A 79 -18.96 39.37 -23.01
C ASP A 79 -18.76 39.32 -21.46
N VAL A 80 -17.60 38.84 -21.03
CA VAL A 80 -17.21 38.84 -19.63
C VAL A 80 -17.07 40.25 -19.05
N ASP A 81 -16.71 41.25 -19.88
CA ASP A 81 -16.63 42.66 -19.49
C ASP A 81 -18.01 43.25 -19.18
N GLU A 82 -19.04 42.81 -19.85
CA GLU A 82 -20.42 43.19 -19.53
C GLU A 82 -20.85 42.60 -18.18
N VAL A 83 -20.47 41.35 -17.88
CA VAL A 83 -20.70 40.75 -16.56
C VAL A 83 -20.00 41.56 -15.45
N ARG A 84 -18.79 42.03 -15.70
CA ARG A 84 -18.04 42.87 -14.75
C ARG A 84 -18.73 44.19 -14.49
N ARG A 85 -19.24 44.85 -15.54
CA ARG A 85 -20.01 46.10 -15.42
C ARG A 85 -21.32 45.90 -14.67
N ALA A 86 -22.04 44.82 -14.96
CA ALA A 86 -23.29 44.47 -14.27
C ALA A 86 -23.04 44.12 -12.78
N LEU A 87 -21.91 43.48 -12.46
CA LEU A 87 -21.51 43.20 -11.09
C LEU A 87 -21.18 44.51 -10.33
N SER A 88 -20.42 45.44 -10.97
CA SER A 88 -20.09 46.73 -10.39
C SER A 88 -21.31 47.63 -10.17
N ALA A 89 -22.32 47.51 -11.03
CA ALA A 89 -23.60 48.18 -10.91
C ALA A 89 -24.56 47.56 -9.87
N GLY A 90 -24.19 46.40 -9.30
CA GLY A 90 -25.04 45.66 -8.35
C GLY A 90 -26.26 44.96 -8.95
N ILE A 91 -26.34 44.86 -10.29
CA ILE A 91 -27.44 44.20 -11.00
C ILE A 91 -27.36 42.69 -10.80
N VAL A 92 -26.16 42.12 -10.77
CA VAL A 92 -25.88 40.68 -10.53
C VAL A 92 -24.93 40.50 -9.37
N THR A 93 -24.96 39.32 -8.75
CA THR A 93 -23.96 38.88 -7.74
C THR A 93 -23.07 37.82 -8.38
N LEU A 94 -21.94 37.49 -7.74
CA LEU A 94 -20.99 36.46 -8.22
C LEU A 94 -21.67 35.10 -8.39
N GLN A 95 -22.66 34.78 -7.56
CA GLN A 95 -23.37 33.50 -7.53
C GLN A 95 -24.58 33.44 -8.47
N THR A 96 -24.89 34.57 -9.15
CA THR A 96 -26.03 34.64 -10.06
C THR A 96 -25.86 33.75 -11.30
N ARG A 97 -26.85 32.93 -11.59
CA ARG A 97 -26.88 32.13 -12.83
C ARG A 97 -27.20 33.03 -14.02
N CYS A 98 -26.34 32.98 -15.00
CA CYS A 98 -26.48 33.77 -16.23
C CYS A 98 -25.98 33.00 -17.44
N THR A 99 -26.32 33.46 -18.62
CA THR A 99 -25.77 32.90 -19.87
C THR A 99 -24.82 33.92 -20.49
N VAL A 100 -23.57 33.50 -20.71
CA VAL A 100 -22.49 34.38 -21.21
C VAL A 100 -21.86 33.78 -22.45
N ARG A 101 -21.45 34.65 -23.38
CA ARG A 101 -20.54 34.25 -24.46
C ARG A 101 -19.12 34.29 -23.95
N VAL A 102 -18.45 33.15 -24.04
CA VAL A 102 -17.04 32.99 -23.60
C VAL A 102 -16.21 32.60 -24.80
N LYS A 103 -15.01 33.14 -24.87
CA LYS A 103 -13.98 32.79 -25.85
C LYS A 103 -13.18 31.62 -25.38
N GLU A 104 -13.14 30.54 -26.13
CA GLU A 104 -12.26 29.38 -25.94
C GLU A 104 -11.16 29.39 -26.97
N TYR A 105 -10.00 28.91 -26.59
CA TYR A 105 -8.83 28.76 -27.44
C TYR A 105 -8.43 27.30 -27.50
N ASP A 106 -8.62 26.67 -28.66
CA ASP A 106 -8.08 25.33 -28.94
C ASP A 106 -6.62 25.44 -29.37
N LEU A 107 -5.71 24.89 -28.58
CA LEU A 107 -4.27 24.85 -28.85
C LEU A 107 -3.93 23.54 -29.59
N ASN A 108 -3.48 23.65 -30.83
CA ASN A 108 -2.85 22.53 -31.51
C ASN A 108 -1.39 22.40 -31.02
N ARG A 109 -1.09 21.31 -30.34
CA ARG A 109 0.24 21.07 -29.73
C ARG A 109 1.35 20.89 -30.76
N GLU A 110 1.03 20.36 -31.95
CA GLU A 110 2.01 20.09 -33.01
C GLU A 110 2.42 21.34 -33.75
N THR A 111 1.45 22.22 -34.04
CA THR A 111 1.68 23.45 -34.82
C THR A 111 1.81 24.69 -33.94
N GLY A 112 1.45 24.63 -32.67
CA GLY A 112 1.43 25.80 -31.76
C GLY A 112 0.33 26.81 -32.11
N GLU A 113 -0.53 26.52 -33.09
CA GLU A 113 -1.59 27.43 -33.50
C GLU A 113 -2.77 27.39 -32.52
N THR A 114 -3.29 28.55 -32.19
CA THR A 114 -4.50 28.69 -31.34
C THR A 114 -5.69 29.10 -32.22
N LYS A 115 -6.76 28.31 -32.21
CA LYS A 115 -8.04 28.65 -32.86
C LYS A 115 -9.01 29.21 -31.82
N GLU A 116 -9.49 30.44 -32.05
CA GLU A 116 -10.50 31.07 -31.21
C GLU A 116 -11.90 30.53 -31.58
N ARG A 117 -12.65 30.10 -30.57
CA ARG A 117 -14.03 29.67 -30.70
C ARG A 117 -14.86 30.39 -29.65
N THR A 118 -15.96 31.03 -30.08
CA THR A 118 -16.91 31.65 -29.16
C THR A 118 -18.03 30.67 -28.87
N ILE A 119 -18.23 30.37 -27.59
CA ILE A 119 -19.35 29.52 -27.14
C ILE A 119 -20.31 30.29 -26.24
N ARG A 120 -21.58 29.92 -26.30
CA ARG A 120 -22.61 30.41 -25.40
C ARG A 120 -22.87 29.35 -24.34
N VAL A 121 -22.65 29.68 -23.06
CA VAL A 121 -22.74 28.73 -21.96
C VAL A 121 -23.52 29.29 -20.79
N GLU A 122 -24.37 28.45 -20.19
CA GLU A 122 -24.96 28.74 -18.90
C GLU A 122 -23.91 28.58 -17.80
N THR A 123 -23.73 29.59 -17.00
CA THR A 123 -22.70 29.68 -15.96
C THR A 123 -23.14 30.62 -14.84
N THR A 124 -22.24 30.90 -13.91
CA THR A 124 -22.39 31.94 -12.91
C THR A 124 -21.48 33.12 -13.24
N ALA A 125 -21.85 34.33 -12.79
CA ALA A 125 -21.04 35.52 -12.99
C ALA A 125 -19.59 35.33 -12.45
N GLY A 126 -19.42 34.67 -11.32
CA GLY A 126 -18.10 34.34 -10.75
C GLY A 126 -17.25 33.42 -11.61
N ARG A 127 -17.86 32.36 -12.20
CA ARG A 127 -17.14 31.45 -13.13
C ARG A 127 -16.78 32.15 -14.43
N ALA A 128 -17.68 33.00 -14.97
CA ALA A 128 -17.38 33.79 -16.14
C ALA A 128 -16.19 34.73 -15.93
N LEU A 129 -16.06 35.38 -14.77
CA LEU A 129 -14.93 36.22 -14.45
C LEU A 129 -13.61 35.43 -14.24
N LEU A 130 -13.69 34.15 -13.85
CA LEU A 130 -12.52 33.29 -13.76
C LEU A 130 -12.00 32.86 -15.13
N SER A 131 -12.81 32.89 -16.17
CA SER A 131 -12.34 32.58 -17.54
C SER A 131 -11.24 33.49 -18.03
N GLU A 132 -11.12 34.70 -17.51
CA GLU A 132 -10.07 35.67 -17.88
C GLU A 132 -8.66 35.23 -17.49
N ILE A 133 -8.54 34.44 -16.43
CA ILE A 133 -7.24 33.96 -15.96
C ILE A 133 -6.84 32.62 -16.59
N LEU A 134 -7.72 32.02 -17.40
CA LEU A 134 -7.43 30.77 -18.08
C LEU A 134 -6.37 30.98 -19.17
N PRO A 135 -5.28 30.18 -19.19
CA PRO A 135 -4.34 30.21 -20.27
C PRO A 135 -4.96 29.69 -21.57
N LYS A 136 -4.43 30.19 -22.70
CA LYS A 136 -4.86 29.74 -24.03
C LYS A 136 -4.59 28.26 -24.21
N GLY A 137 -5.61 27.50 -24.55
CA GLY A 137 -5.56 26.04 -24.70
C GLY A 137 -6.37 25.28 -23.65
N MET A 138 -6.86 25.94 -22.61
CA MET A 138 -7.78 25.35 -21.66
C MET A 138 -9.24 25.64 -22.03
N LYS A 139 -10.12 24.67 -21.74
CA LYS A 139 -11.56 24.78 -22.04
C LYS A 139 -12.32 25.42 -20.88
N PHE A 140 -13.33 26.21 -21.21
CA PHE A 140 -14.20 26.80 -20.17
C PHE A 140 -14.98 25.74 -19.40
N SER A 141 -15.29 24.61 -20.02
CA SER A 141 -15.96 23.48 -19.37
C SER A 141 -15.21 22.98 -18.12
N ASP A 142 -13.87 23.13 -18.08
CA ASP A 142 -13.06 22.65 -16.98
C ASP A 142 -13.27 23.46 -15.70
N ILE A 143 -13.63 24.75 -15.83
CA ILE A 143 -13.94 25.65 -14.70
C ILE A 143 -15.44 25.87 -14.47
N ASN A 144 -16.31 25.45 -15.37
CA ASN A 144 -17.76 25.65 -15.22
C ASN A 144 -18.41 24.68 -14.21
N LYS A 145 -17.81 24.56 -13.05
CA LYS A 145 -18.25 23.76 -11.90
C LYS A 145 -17.81 24.43 -10.60
N THR A 146 -18.34 23.95 -9.49
CA THR A 146 -17.91 24.43 -8.18
C THR A 146 -16.45 23.96 -7.92
N LEU A 147 -15.53 24.89 -7.73
CA LEU A 147 -14.10 24.60 -7.58
C LEU A 147 -13.77 24.23 -6.13
N LYS A 148 -13.71 22.93 -5.85
CA LYS A 148 -13.17 22.39 -4.60
C LYS A 148 -11.66 22.18 -4.75
N LYS A 149 -10.93 21.96 -3.63
CA LYS A 149 -9.48 21.73 -3.63
C LYS A 149 -9.05 20.64 -4.62
N LYS A 150 -9.78 19.54 -4.68
CA LYS A 150 -9.50 18.43 -5.63
C LYS A 150 -9.68 18.85 -7.09
N GLU A 151 -10.71 19.65 -7.37
CA GLU A 151 -10.99 20.14 -8.73
C GLU A 151 -9.94 21.16 -9.17
N ILE A 152 -9.49 22.03 -8.28
CA ILE A 152 -8.39 22.96 -8.54
C ILE A 152 -7.09 22.21 -8.84
N ALA A 153 -6.77 21.16 -8.08
CA ALA A 153 -5.61 20.32 -8.35
C ALA A 153 -5.67 19.66 -9.73
N ARG A 154 -6.85 19.13 -10.13
CA ARG A 154 -7.07 18.59 -11.48
C ARG A 154 -6.90 19.65 -12.56
N LEU A 155 -7.44 20.84 -12.33
CA LEU A 155 -7.34 21.97 -13.26
C LEU A 155 -5.86 22.36 -13.49
N ILE A 156 -5.06 22.43 -12.42
CA ILE A 156 -3.62 22.72 -12.51
C ILE A 156 -2.89 21.59 -13.26
N SER A 157 -3.21 20.33 -12.97
CA SER A 157 -2.63 19.19 -13.68
C SER A 157 -2.96 19.21 -15.18
N THR A 158 -4.19 19.53 -15.54
CA THR A 158 -4.62 19.69 -16.94
C THR A 158 -3.90 20.86 -17.60
N CYS A 159 -3.76 22.00 -16.91
CA CYS A 159 -3.02 23.15 -17.40
C CYS A 159 -1.54 22.81 -17.68
N PHE A 160 -0.88 22.09 -16.75
CA PHE A 160 0.51 21.65 -16.92
C PHE A 160 0.66 20.76 -18.15
N ARG A 161 -0.28 19.85 -18.37
CA ARG A 161 -0.26 18.96 -19.54
C ARG A 161 -0.47 19.70 -20.86
N VAL A 162 -1.43 20.63 -20.89
CA VAL A 162 -1.86 21.28 -22.15
C VAL A 162 -0.97 22.46 -22.48
N CYS A 163 -0.72 23.33 -21.52
CA CYS A 163 -0.08 24.64 -21.74
C CYS A 163 1.40 24.67 -21.37
N GLY A 164 1.91 23.64 -20.66
CA GLY A 164 3.30 23.55 -20.22
C GLY A 164 3.59 24.31 -18.92
N LEU A 165 4.86 24.25 -18.47
CA LEU A 165 5.32 24.71 -17.16
C LEU A 165 5.06 26.22 -16.94
N ARG A 166 5.52 27.06 -17.87
CA ARG A 166 5.47 28.53 -17.69
C ARG A 166 4.04 29.06 -17.57
N ALA A 167 3.17 28.63 -18.50
CA ALA A 167 1.77 29.04 -18.46
C ALA A 167 1.06 28.56 -17.19
N THR A 168 1.44 27.38 -16.67
CA THR A 168 0.91 26.85 -15.41
C THR A 168 1.31 27.70 -14.21
N VAL A 169 2.55 28.14 -14.15
CA VAL A 169 3.04 29.01 -13.05
C VAL A 169 2.29 30.34 -13.06
N ASP A 170 2.17 30.99 -14.22
CA ASP A 170 1.43 32.26 -14.35
C ASP A 170 -0.06 32.08 -13.97
N PHE A 171 -0.62 30.95 -14.36
CA PHE A 171 -2.01 30.61 -14.02
C PHE A 171 -2.22 30.38 -12.52
N VAL A 172 -1.32 29.63 -11.86
CA VAL A 172 -1.39 29.38 -10.39
C VAL A 172 -1.22 30.66 -9.61
N ASP A 173 -0.30 31.55 -10.02
CA ASP A 173 -0.14 32.87 -9.40
C ASP A 173 -1.40 33.73 -9.56
N SER A 174 -2.03 33.70 -10.72
CA SER A 174 -3.29 34.42 -10.96
C SER A 174 -4.44 33.83 -10.11
N LEU A 175 -4.53 32.50 -10.03
CA LEU A 175 -5.48 31.81 -9.14
C LEU A 175 -5.29 32.19 -7.66
N LYS A 176 -4.05 32.23 -7.20
CA LYS A 176 -3.70 32.62 -5.84
C LYS A 176 -4.22 34.04 -5.55
N ASN A 177 -3.84 34.99 -6.39
CA ASN A 177 -4.21 36.40 -6.20
C ASN A 177 -5.75 36.59 -6.25
N ARG A 178 -6.40 35.92 -7.20
CA ARG A 178 -7.86 35.96 -7.31
C ARG A 178 -8.53 35.29 -6.12
N GLY A 179 -8.00 34.17 -5.64
CA GLY A 179 -8.51 33.45 -4.48
C GLY A 179 -8.48 34.32 -3.20
N TYR A 180 -7.38 35.00 -2.92
CA TYR A 180 -7.30 35.91 -1.79
C TYR A 180 -8.25 37.10 -1.91
N TYR A 181 -8.33 37.71 -3.08
CA TYR A 181 -9.25 38.81 -3.33
C TYR A 181 -10.72 38.37 -3.10
N LEU A 182 -11.12 37.23 -3.63
CA LEU A 182 -12.47 36.71 -3.48
C LEU A 182 -12.79 36.28 -2.04
N SER A 183 -11.79 35.74 -1.33
CA SER A 183 -11.94 35.40 0.09
C SER A 183 -12.18 36.65 0.95
N THR A 184 -11.47 37.75 0.64
CA THR A 184 -11.69 39.05 1.29
C THR A 184 -13.10 39.56 1.02
N GLN A 185 -13.59 39.48 -0.21
CA GLN A 185 -14.96 39.85 -0.57
C GLN A 185 -16.02 38.99 0.10
N ALA A 186 -15.75 37.68 0.23
CA ALA A 186 -16.68 36.73 0.84
C ALA A 186 -16.93 37.04 2.33
N GLY A 187 -15.92 37.53 3.04
CA GLY A 187 -16.02 37.89 4.47
C GLY A 187 -16.55 36.76 5.33
N VAL A 188 -16.16 35.49 5.03
CA VAL A 188 -16.66 34.28 5.72
C VAL A 188 -16.15 34.27 7.15
N SER A 189 -17.08 34.26 8.12
CA SER A 189 -16.80 34.07 9.53
C SER A 189 -17.65 32.98 10.13
N ILE A 190 -17.20 32.41 11.24
CA ILE A 190 -17.82 31.26 11.90
C ILE A 190 -18.36 31.69 13.25
N CYS A 191 -19.60 31.37 13.55
CA CYS A 191 -20.19 31.54 14.88
C CYS A 191 -20.68 30.19 15.44
N VAL A 192 -21.04 30.19 16.72
CA VAL A 192 -21.54 28.99 17.39
C VAL A 192 -22.85 28.49 16.77
N ASP A 193 -23.71 29.38 16.30
CA ASP A 193 -24.99 29.04 15.69
C ASP A 193 -24.86 28.38 14.31
N ASP A 194 -23.71 28.53 13.65
CA ASP A 194 -23.43 27.82 12.39
C ASP A 194 -23.24 26.31 12.59
N MET A 195 -22.94 25.88 13.81
CA MET A 195 -22.78 24.50 14.19
C MET A 195 -24.14 23.90 14.58
N LYS A 196 -24.98 23.57 13.59
CA LYS A 196 -26.31 23.02 13.81
C LYS A 196 -26.22 21.58 14.34
N VAL A 197 -26.86 21.32 15.48
CA VAL A 197 -27.02 19.96 16.01
C VAL A 197 -28.23 19.32 15.32
N PRO A 198 -28.10 18.14 14.71
CA PRO A 198 -29.22 17.48 14.04
C PRO A 198 -30.29 17.07 15.03
N ALA A 199 -31.55 17.35 14.69
CA ALA A 199 -32.70 17.01 15.51
C ALA A 199 -32.90 15.49 15.72
N GLU A 200 -32.44 14.69 14.77
CA GLU A 200 -32.53 13.23 14.80
C GLU A 200 -31.48 12.57 15.71
N LYS A 201 -30.45 13.31 16.14
CA LYS A 201 -29.36 12.81 16.99
C LYS A 201 -29.88 12.04 18.20
N GLN A 202 -30.84 12.62 18.93
CA GLN A 202 -31.34 12.01 20.16
C GLN A 202 -32.06 10.68 19.90
N LYS A 203 -32.83 10.59 18.82
CA LYS A 203 -33.49 9.35 18.41
C LYS A 203 -32.51 8.23 18.07
N LEU A 204 -31.42 8.58 17.35
CA LEU A 204 -30.37 7.62 17.01
C LEU A 204 -29.62 7.12 18.24
N VAL A 205 -29.33 8.02 19.19
CA VAL A 205 -28.66 7.66 20.45
C VAL A 205 -29.56 6.77 21.30
N GLU A 206 -30.85 7.10 21.46
CA GLU A 206 -31.80 6.29 22.19
C GLU A 206 -32.04 4.89 21.59
N ALA A 207 -31.99 4.79 20.23
CA ALA A 207 -32.08 3.51 19.54
C ALA A 207 -30.83 2.66 19.82
N ALA A 208 -29.64 3.27 19.77
CA ALA A 208 -28.40 2.59 20.09
C ALA A 208 -28.34 2.13 21.57
N GLU A 209 -28.82 2.95 22.50
CA GLU A 209 -28.92 2.58 23.91
C GLU A 209 -29.81 1.34 24.12
N LYS A 210 -30.95 1.24 23.44
CA LYS A 210 -31.80 0.04 23.48
C LYS A 210 -31.09 -1.19 22.90
N GLU A 211 -30.39 -1.08 21.76
CA GLU A 211 -29.61 -2.20 21.24
C GLU A 211 -28.52 -2.66 22.23
N VAL A 212 -27.89 -1.73 22.93
CA VAL A 212 -26.88 -2.03 23.95
C VAL A 212 -27.50 -2.72 25.14
N GLU A 213 -28.69 -2.28 25.59
CA GLU A 213 -29.45 -2.94 26.67
C GLU A 213 -29.86 -4.37 26.28
N GLU A 214 -30.27 -4.60 25.04
CA GLU A 214 -30.57 -5.94 24.52
C GLU A 214 -29.35 -6.85 24.58
N ILE A 215 -28.19 -6.38 24.14
CA ILE A 215 -26.94 -7.14 24.21
C ILE A 215 -26.52 -7.39 25.66
N GLN A 216 -26.73 -6.41 26.53
CA GLN A 216 -26.49 -6.59 27.96
C GLN A 216 -27.44 -7.66 28.56
N SER A 217 -28.70 -7.70 28.14
CA SER A 217 -29.64 -8.74 28.56
C SER A 217 -29.28 -10.14 28.04
N GLN A 218 -28.77 -10.21 26.79
CA GLN A 218 -28.22 -11.43 26.20
C GLN A 218 -26.97 -11.91 26.94
N TYR A 219 -26.11 -11.00 27.37
CA TYR A 219 -24.98 -11.32 28.23
C TYR A 219 -25.41 -11.86 29.59
N THR A 220 -26.36 -11.20 30.28
CA THR A 220 -26.86 -11.67 31.56
C THR A 220 -27.62 -13.01 31.46
N SER A 221 -28.22 -13.32 30.33
CA SER A 221 -28.81 -14.63 30.05
C SER A 221 -27.80 -15.69 29.57
N GLY A 222 -26.51 -15.32 29.41
CA GLY A 222 -25.42 -16.23 29.06
C GLY A 222 -25.35 -16.64 27.60
N LEU A 223 -26.06 -15.94 26.71
CA LEU A 223 -26.02 -16.19 25.26
C LEU A 223 -24.75 -15.64 24.59
N VAL A 224 -24.10 -14.66 25.23
CA VAL A 224 -22.98 -13.93 24.71
C VAL A 224 -21.85 -13.84 25.75
N THR A 225 -20.60 -14.01 25.36
CA THR A 225 -19.42 -13.85 26.22
C THR A 225 -19.10 -12.38 26.50
N GLN A 226 -18.30 -12.08 27.54
CA GLN A 226 -17.90 -10.72 27.89
C GLN A 226 -17.12 -10.06 26.75
N GLY A 227 -16.21 -10.77 26.08
CA GLY A 227 -15.45 -10.26 24.94
C GLY A 227 -16.35 -9.94 23.74
N GLU A 228 -17.32 -10.79 23.48
CA GLU A 228 -18.31 -10.62 22.41
C GLU A 228 -19.24 -9.43 22.67
N ARG A 229 -19.72 -9.30 23.92
CA ARG A 229 -20.51 -8.15 24.40
C ARG A 229 -19.71 -6.84 24.15
N TYR A 230 -18.45 -6.79 24.60
CA TYR A 230 -17.58 -5.63 24.43
C TYR A 230 -17.44 -5.24 22.95
N ASN A 231 -17.15 -6.20 22.08
CA ASN A 231 -17.00 -5.97 20.67
C ASN A 231 -18.28 -5.45 20.01
N LYS A 232 -19.44 -6.07 20.34
CA LYS A 232 -20.75 -5.64 19.82
C LYS A 232 -21.11 -4.23 20.27
N VAL A 233 -20.88 -3.89 21.53
CA VAL A 233 -21.16 -2.55 22.07
C VAL A 233 -20.29 -1.50 21.38
N VAL A 234 -19.01 -1.77 21.20
CA VAL A 234 -18.09 -0.86 20.47
C VAL A 234 -18.53 -0.66 19.02
N ASP A 235 -18.97 -1.72 18.35
CA ASP A 235 -19.43 -1.65 16.97
C ASP A 235 -20.72 -0.84 16.84
N ILE A 236 -21.70 -1.04 17.71
CA ILE A 236 -22.95 -0.27 17.74
C ILE A 236 -22.65 1.22 17.89
N TRP A 237 -21.84 1.58 18.87
CA TRP A 237 -21.51 3.00 19.08
C TRP A 237 -20.67 3.59 17.97
N GLY A 238 -19.78 2.82 17.33
CA GLY A 238 -19.04 3.24 16.14
C GLY A 238 -19.98 3.55 14.98
N ARG A 239 -20.91 2.64 14.67
CA ARG A 239 -21.92 2.80 13.62
C ARG A 239 -22.84 3.99 13.90
N THR A 240 -23.34 4.12 15.13
CA THR A 240 -24.21 5.24 15.54
C THR A 240 -23.49 6.59 15.38
N ALA A 241 -22.23 6.67 15.78
CA ALA A 241 -21.44 7.90 15.60
C ALA A 241 -21.29 8.30 14.12
N ASP A 242 -21.10 7.32 13.24
CA ASP A 242 -21.00 7.57 11.80
C ASP A 242 -22.34 7.96 11.17
N GLU A 243 -23.46 7.35 11.62
CA GLU A 243 -24.81 7.72 11.19
C GLU A 243 -25.17 9.14 11.62
N VAL A 244 -24.90 9.50 12.87
CA VAL A 244 -25.06 10.89 13.36
C VAL A 244 -24.23 11.85 12.54
N GLY A 245 -22.98 11.47 12.17
CA GLY A 245 -22.13 12.27 11.31
C GLY A 245 -22.71 12.46 9.90
N LYS A 246 -23.26 11.41 9.29
CA LYS A 246 -23.92 11.47 7.98
C LYS A 246 -25.15 12.37 7.98
N VAL A 247 -26.04 12.20 8.97
CA VAL A 247 -27.25 13.02 9.15
C VAL A 247 -26.87 14.49 9.36
N MET A 248 -25.91 14.76 10.23
CA MET A 248 -25.41 16.12 10.50
C MET A 248 -24.86 16.79 9.22
N MET A 249 -24.03 16.07 8.47
CA MET A 249 -23.48 16.61 7.21
C MET A 249 -24.57 16.85 6.17
N LYS A 250 -25.58 16.00 6.09
CA LYS A 250 -26.75 16.18 5.22
C LYS A 250 -27.55 17.41 5.61
N ASP A 251 -27.84 17.61 6.90
CA ASP A 251 -28.58 18.77 7.41
C ASP A 251 -27.82 20.08 7.20
N LEU A 252 -26.48 20.03 7.36
CA LEU A 252 -25.62 21.19 7.09
C LEU A 252 -25.49 21.49 5.61
N SER A 253 -25.60 20.48 4.74
CA SER A 253 -25.36 20.62 3.29
C SER A 253 -26.54 21.25 2.55
N VAL A 254 -27.75 21.18 3.06
CA VAL A 254 -28.97 21.55 2.37
C VAL A 254 -29.67 22.72 3.05
N GLU A 255 -30.02 23.71 2.27
CA GLU A 255 -30.81 24.86 2.72
C GLU A 255 -32.10 24.98 1.88
N PRO A 256 -33.27 25.05 2.51
CA PRO A 256 -34.52 25.26 1.79
C PRO A 256 -34.62 26.72 1.33
N VAL A 257 -34.90 26.95 0.04
CA VAL A 257 -34.97 28.26 -0.58
C VAL A 257 -36.25 28.34 -1.46
N ILE A 258 -36.77 29.52 -1.59
CA ILE A 258 -37.91 29.78 -2.46
C ILE A 258 -37.38 30.25 -3.83
N ASP A 259 -37.72 29.52 -4.88
CA ASP A 259 -37.38 29.86 -6.26
C ASP A 259 -38.16 31.12 -6.73
N ARG A 260 -37.71 31.74 -7.81
CA ARG A 260 -38.32 32.90 -8.46
C ARG A 260 -39.81 32.70 -8.80
N HIS A 261 -40.20 31.45 -9.01
CA HIS A 261 -41.58 31.06 -9.27
C HIS A 261 -42.42 30.75 -8.01
N GLY A 262 -41.87 30.98 -6.81
CA GLY A 262 -42.56 30.70 -5.55
C GLY A 262 -42.53 29.26 -5.11
N ASN A 263 -41.83 28.37 -5.82
CA ASN A 263 -41.69 26.96 -5.44
C ASN A 263 -40.63 26.78 -4.38
N LYS A 264 -40.88 25.90 -3.40
CA LYS A 264 -39.85 25.49 -2.42
C LYS A 264 -38.88 24.55 -3.10
N THR A 265 -37.64 24.99 -3.22
CA THR A 265 -36.51 24.21 -3.75
C THR A 265 -35.42 24.12 -2.68
N THR A 266 -34.48 23.23 -2.89
CA THR A 266 -33.31 23.09 -2.01
C THR A 266 -32.05 23.48 -2.75
N GLN A 267 -31.17 24.20 -2.07
CA GLN A 267 -29.83 24.54 -2.58
C GLN A 267 -28.76 24.03 -1.61
N GLU A 268 -27.54 23.99 -2.07
CA GLU A 268 -26.40 23.76 -1.18
C GLU A 268 -26.28 24.91 -0.19
N SER A 269 -26.11 24.62 1.08
CA SER A 269 -26.06 25.62 2.15
C SER A 269 -24.87 26.57 2.02
N PHE A 270 -25.07 27.84 2.34
CA PHE A 270 -24.03 28.85 2.50
C PHE A 270 -23.51 28.96 3.94
N ASN A 271 -23.71 27.93 4.77
CA ASN A 271 -23.17 27.86 6.11
C ASN A 271 -21.65 27.88 6.06
N ALA A 272 -21.01 28.76 6.88
CA ALA A 272 -19.56 28.94 6.87
C ALA A 272 -18.79 27.66 7.21
N VAL A 273 -19.25 26.88 8.16
CA VAL A 273 -18.63 25.61 8.57
C VAL A 273 -18.72 24.56 7.45
N TYR A 274 -19.89 24.46 6.81
CA TYR A 274 -20.08 23.56 5.68
C TYR A 274 -19.19 23.96 4.50
N MET A 275 -19.13 25.24 4.15
CA MET A 275 -18.30 25.74 3.05
C MET A 275 -16.81 25.45 3.30
N ALA A 276 -16.32 25.64 4.52
CA ALA A 276 -14.94 25.36 4.88
C ALA A 276 -14.57 23.88 4.72
N ALA A 277 -15.46 22.97 5.13
CA ALA A 277 -15.24 21.54 5.04
C ALA A 277 -15.43 20.98 3.62
N ASP A 278 -16.50 21.35 2.92
CA ASP A 278 -16.83 20.86 1.59
C ASP A 278 -15.83 21.34 0.53
N SER A 279 -15.35 22.57 0.64
CA SER A 279 -14.30 23.09 -0.24
C SER A 279 -12.95 22.40 -0.05
N GLY A 280 -12.70 21.78 1.11
CA GLY A 280 -11.40 21.25 1.50
C GLY A 280 -10.40 22.30 1.96
N ALA A 281 -10.90 23.54 2.24
CA ALA A 281 -10.06 24.63 2.73
C ALA A 281 -9.61 24.40 4.17
N ARG A 282 -10.53 24.04 5.06
CA ARG A 282 -10.23 23.77 6.46
C ARG A 282 -11.24 22.85 7.10
N GLY A 283 -10.77 21.94 7.94
CA GLY A 283 -11.61 20.99 8.65
C GLY A 283 -11.95 19.75 7.85
N SER A 284 -12.27 18.67 8.56
CA SER A 284 -12.75 17.43 8.00
C SER A 284 -14.16 17.12 8.53
N PRO A 285 -14.97 16.29 7.84
CA PRO A 285 -16.27 15.87 8.36
C PRO A 285 -16.20 15.26 9.77
N ALA A 286 -15.11 14.53 10.08
CA ALA A 286 -14.89 13.95 11.40
C ALA A 286 -14.67 15.03 12.49
N GLN A 287 -13.99 16.11 12.18
CA GLN A 287 -13.80 17.24 13.11
C GLN A 287 -15.12 17.99 13.35
N ILE A 288 -15.93 18.20 12.30
CA ILE A 288 -17.24 18.84 12.43
C ILE A 288 -18.20 17.95 13.22
N ARG A 289 -18.13 16.62 13.06
CA ARG A 289 -18.89 15.67 13.88
C ARG A 289 -18.62 15.84 15.37
N GLN A 290 -17.37 16.07 15.76
CA GLN A 290 -17.04 16.34 17.16
C GLN A 290 -17.58 17.70 17.66
N LEU A 291 -17.69 18.70 16.76
CA LEU A 291 -18.19 20.03 17.10
C LEU A 291 -19.71 20.08 17.24
N ALA A 292 -20.46 19.46 16.34
CA ALA A 292 -21.90 19.59 16.22
C ALA A 292 -22.68 18.26 16.31
N GLY A 293 -22.02 17.12 16.18
CA GLY A 293 -22.65 15.82 16.21
C GLY A 293 -22.47 15.09 17.53
N MET A 294 -21.61 14.09 17.54
CA MET A 294 -21.26 13.25 18.68
C MET A 294 -19.75 13.02 18.68
N ARG A 295 -19.10 13.14 19.83
CA ARG A 295 -17.66 12.89 19.92
C ARG A 295 -17.29 11.42 19.73
N GLY A 296 -18.07 10.52 20.29
CA GLY A 296 -17.92 9.07 20.10
C GLY A 296 -17.04 8.36 21.12
N LEU A 297 -16.47 7.23 20.73
CA LEU A 297 -15.66 6.36 21.59
C LEU A 297 -14.27 6.93 21.81
N MET A 298 -13.73 6.73 23.03
CA MET A 298 -12.39 7.17 23.41
C MET A 298 -11.46 5.97 23.65
N ALA A 299 -10.18 6.14 23.30
CA ALA A 299 -9.17 5.14 23.56
C ALA A 299 -8.48 5.36 24.91
N LYS A 300 -8.20 4.25 25.62
CA LYS A 300 -7.31 4.24 26.78
C LYS A 300 -5.84 4.34 26.37
N PRO A 301 -4.94 4.65 27.31
CA PRO A 301 -3.50 4.67 27.03
C PRO A 301 -2.94 3.32 26.53
N ASP A 302 -3.51 2.18 26.95
CA ASP A 302 -3.18 0.83 26.52
C ASP A 302 -3.64 0.49 25.09
N GLY A 303 -4.45 1.36 24.47
CA GLY A 303 -5.03 1.16 23.13
C GLY A 303 -6.41 0.52 23.13
N SER A 304 -6.91 0.01 24.25
CA SER A 304 -8.28 -0.48 24.34
C SER A 304 -9.29 0.68 24.25
N ILE A 305 -10.49 0.40 23.77
CA ILE A 305 -11.56 1.39 23.63
C ILE A 305 -12.42 1.37 24.90
N ILE A 306 -12.82 2.56 25.38
CA ILE A 306 -13.75 2.68 26.48
C ILE A 306 -15.17 2.41 25.96
N GLU A 307 -15.90 1.47 26.56
CA GLU A 307 -17.24 1.06 26.13
C GLU A 307 -18.26 2.19 26.13
N THR A 308 -18.14 3.12 27.08
CA THR A 308 -19.05 4.25 27.22
C THR A 308 -18.65 5.37 26.28
N PRO A 309 -19.46 5.72 25.26
CA PRO A 309 -19.13 6.79 24.32
C PRO A 309 -19.39 8.16 24.94
N ILE A 310 -18.79 9.17 24.36
CA ILE A 310 -19.13 10.57 24.64
C ILE A 310 -20.23 10.96 23.65
N THR A 311 -21.47 11.01 24.10
CA THR A 311 -22.66 11.36 23.30
C THR A 311 -22.78 12.88 23.09
N ALA A 312 -22.18 13.68 23.98
CA ALA A 312 -22.15 15.13 23.87
C ALA A 312 -21.17 15.58 22.75
N ASN A 313 -21.42 16.76 22.22
CA ASN A 313 -20.51 17.46 21.32
C ASN A 313 -19.93 18.70 22.02
N PHE A 314 -18.99 19.37 21.35
CA PHE A 314 -18.36 20.58 21.94
C PHE A 314 -19.31 21.76 22.04
N ARG A 315 -20.33 21.87 21.16
CA ARG A 315 -21.35 22.91 21.25
C ARG A 315 -22.21 22.78 22.48
N GLU A 316 -22.65 21.55 22.81
CA GLU A 316 -23.46 21.27 24.02
C GLU A 316 -22.63 21.35 25.30
N GLY A 317 -21.34 21.12 25.20
CA GLY A 317 -20.41 21.01 26.31
C GLY A 317 -20.31 19.59 26.87
N LEU A 318 -19.14 19.24 27.37
CA LEU A 318 -18.84 17.95 27.97
C LEU A 318 -19.03 18.04 29.48
N ASN A 319 -19.54 16.97 30.10
CA ASN A 319 -19.53 16.84 31.55
C ASN A 319 -18.10 16.53 32.06
N VAL A 320 -17.87 16.63 33.35
CA VAL A 320 -16.54 16.47 33.95
C VAL A 320 -15.95 15.09 33.66
N LEU A 321 -16.76 14.04 33.73
CA LEU A 321 -16.32 12.67 33.48
C LEU A 321 -15.93 12.47 32.01
N GLN A 322 -16.73 12.97 31.08
CA GLN A 322 -16.46 12.92 29.65
C GLN A 322 -15.20 13.70 29.27
N TYR A 323 -15.00 14.86 29.91
CA TYR A 323 -13.77 15.62 29.72
C TYR A 323 -12.54 14.87 30.22
N PHE A 324 -12.63 14.26 31.41
CA PHE A 324 -11.53 13.47 31.97
C PHE A 324 -11.18 12.27 31.07
N VAL A 325 -12.16 11.53 30.58
CA VAL A 325 -11.97 10.44 29.63
C VAL A 325 -11.28 10.92 28.34
N SER A 326 -11.62 12.12 27.86
CA SER A 326 -11.01 12.72 26.68
C SER A 326 -9.51 13.01 26.85
N THR A 327 -9.08 13.32 28.09
CA THR A 327 -7.66 13.68 28.35
C THR A 327 -6.71 12.49 28.11
N HIS A 328 -7.18 11.25 28.30
CA HIS A 328 -6.38 10.06 28.04
C HIS A 328 -5.96 9.96 26.56
N GLY A 329 -6.94 10.15 25.66
CA GLY A 329 -6.66 10.14 24.22
C GLY A 329 -5.76 11.28 23.77
N ALA A 330 -5.98 12.48 24.33
CA ALA A 330 -5.14 13.65 24.02
C ALA A 330 -3.68 13.46 24.45
N ARG A 331 -3.46 12.98 25.69
CA ARG A 331 -2.10 12.70 26.21
C ARG A 331 -1.40 11.62 25.40
N LYS A 332 -2.10 10.53 25.06
CA LYS A 332 -1.54 9.47 24.21
C LYS A 332 -1.14 10.02 22.85
N GLY A 333 -2.01 10.82 22.22
CA GLY A 333 -1.71 11.43 20.92
C GLY A 333 -0.46 12.30 20.95
N LEU A 334 -0.27 13.12 21.97
CA LEU A 334 0.92 13.97 22.13
C LEU A 334 2.20 13.14 22.33
N ALA A 335 2.15 12.13 23.21
CA ALA A 335 3.28 11.24 23.46
C ALA A 335 3.67 10.43 22.21
N ASP A 336 2.68 9.88 21.54
CA ASP A 336 2.88 9.12 20.30
C ASP A 336 3.51 9.97 19.19
N THR A 337 3.06 11.22 19.04
CA THR A 337 3.63 12.15 18.05
C THR A 337 5.12 12.42 18.32
N ALA A 338 5.49 12.70 19.57
CA ALA A 338 6.87 12.98 19.94
C ALA A 338 7.81 11.79 19.70
N LEU A 339 7.40 10.59 20.10
CA LEU A 339 8.22 9.37 19.95
C LEU A 339 8.32 8.90 18.51
N LYS A 340 7.22 8.92 17.77
CA LYS A 340 7.18 8.42 16.39
C LYS A 340 7.90 9.31 15.40
N THR A 341 8.02 10.62 15.67
CA THR A 341 8.82 11.54 14.84
C THR A 341 10.27 11.09 14.73
N ALA A 342 10.87 10.66 15.84
CA ALA A 342 12.23 10.14 15.85
C ALA A 342 12.34 8.81 15.04
N ASN A 343 11.36 7.92 15.17
CA ASN A 343 11.32 6.66 14.42
C ASN A 343 11.19 6.89 12.91
N SER A 344 10.37 7.87 12.50
CA SER A 344 10.22 8.25 11.09
C SER A 344 11.53 8.79 10.51
N GLY A 345 12.22 9.66 11.25
CA GLY A 345 13.53 10.18 10.84
C GLY A 345 14.57 9.08 10.70
N TYR A 346 14.59 8.13 11.64
CA TYR A 346 15.51 7.00 11.58
C TYR A 346 15.19 6.04 10.42
N LEU A 347 13.90 5.79 10.11
CA LEU A 347 13.52 5.01 8.94
C LEU A 347 14.01 5.68 7.65
N THR A 348 13.76 6.99 7.50
CA THR A 348 14.20 7.77 6.34
C THR A 348 15.71 7.70 6.15
N ARG A 349 16.48 7.84 7.24
CA ARG A 349 17.94 7.69 7.19
C ARG A 349 18.37 6.32 6.69
N ARG A 350 17.78 5.25 7.21
CA ARG A 350 18.10 3.88 6.76
C ARG A 350 17.79 3.65 5.28
N LEU A 351 16.64 4.18 4.81
CA LEU A 351 16.25 4.10 3.40
C LEU A 351 17.23 4.86 2.50
N VAL A 352 17.66 6.06 2.90
CA VAL A 352 18.65 6.83 2.15
C VAL A 352 19.99 6.09 2.10
N ASP A 353 20.44 5.53 3.21
CA ASP A 353 21.71 4.82 3.27
C ASP A 353 21.78 3.57 2.37
N VAL A 354 20.64 2.85 2.21
CA VAL A 354 20.61 1.66 1.34
C VAL A 354 20.50 2.00 -0.14
N THR A 355 19.93 3.15 -0.49
CA THR A 355 19.60 3.50 -1.89
C THR A 355 20.47 4.62 -2.47
N GLN A 356 21.35 5.20 -1.71
CA GLN A 356 22.12 6.39 -2.08
C GLN A 356 22.99 6.21 -3.34
N ASP A 357 23.41 5.00 -3.65
CA ASP A 357 24.26 4.67 -4.80
C ASP A 357 23.45 4.40 -6.09
N LEU A 358 22.11 4.36 -6.00
CA LEU A 358 21.27 4.05 -7.15
C LEU A 358 20.98 5.30 -7.98
N VAL A 359 21.62 5.38 -9.12
CA VAL A 359 21.54 6.48 -10.09
C VAL A 359 21.18 5.93 -11.47
N VAL A 360 20.52 6.73 -12.30
CA VAL A 360 20.26 6.37 -13.71
C VAL A 360 21.56 6.53 -14.50
N THR A 361 22.10 5.43 -15.01
CA THR A 361 23.40 5.40 -15.69
C THR A 361 23.31 5.23 -17.20
N GLU A 362 22.26 4.60 -17.70
CA GLU A 362 22.06 4.19 -19.10
C GLU A 362 20.67 4.59 -19.59
N GLN A 363 20.52 4.74 -20.91
CA GLN A 363 19.21 5.01 -21.52
C GLN A 363 18.34 3.76 -21.58
N ASP A 364 18.90 2.64 -22.03
CA ASP A 364 18.16 1.38 -22.21
C ASP A 364 19.08 0.17 -21.96
N CYS A 365 18.66 -0.74 -21.12
CA CYS A 365 19.36 -2.00 -20.87
C CYS A 365 18.96 -3.12 -21.86
N GLY A 366 17.97 -2.88 -22.73
CA GLY A 366 17.53 -3.84 -23.74
C GLY A 366 16.72 -5.03 -23.22
N THR A 367 16.37 -5.06 -21.93
CA THR A 367 15.58 -6.18 -21.36
C THR A 367 14.19 -6.27 -21.97
N LYS A 368 13.74 -7.50 -22.18
CA LYS A 368 12.35 -7.84 -22.58
C LYS A 368 11.49 -8.25 -21.37
N ASN A 369 12.12 -8.42 -20.21
CA ASN A 369 11.43 -8.84 -19.01
C ASN A 369 10.59 -7.69 -18.43
N GLY A 370 9.35 -7.96 -18.09
CA GLY A 370 8.44 -7.02 -17.48
C GLY A 370 7.61 -7.67 -16.39
N VAL A 371 6.85 -6.87 -15.68
CA VAL A 371 5.88 -7.34 -14.67
C VAL A 371 4.47 -7.04 -15.17
N LYS A 372 3.58 -8.01 -14.99
CA LYS A 372 2.17 -7.86 -15.32
C LYS A 372 1.45 -7.06 -14.26
N MET A 373 0.86 -5.95 -14.67
CA MET A 373 0.08 -5.05 -13.81
C MET A 373 -1.41 -5.21 -14.08
N ARG A 374 -2.19 -5.34 -13.00
CA ARG A 374 -3.66 -5.39 -13.01
C ARG A 374 -4.20 -4.34 -12.06
N ALA A 375 -5.48 -4.00 -12.22
CA ALA A 375 -6.19 -3.21 -11.23
C ALA A 375 -6.23 -3.97 -9.89
N LEU A 376 -6.04 -3.27 -8.78
CA LEU A 376 -6.21 -3.84 -7.45
C LEU A 376 -7.68 -3.72 -7.06
N VAL A 377 -8.33 -4.86 -6.95
CA VAL A 377 -9.74 -4.97 -6.58
C VAL A 377 -9.82 -5.71 -5.24
N GLU A 378 -10.40 -5.09 -4.23
CA GLU A 378 -10.66 -5.68 -2.92
C GLU A 378 -12.16 -5.61 -2.62
N SER A 379 -12.75 -6.74 -2.27
CA SER A 379 -14.17 -6.83 -1.91
C SER A 379 -15.11 -6.19 -2.96
N GLY A 380 -14.74 -6.25 -4.25
CA GLY A 380 -15.52 -5.67 -5.35
C GLY A 380 -15.33 -4.15 -5.56
N ASP A 381 -14.56 -3.48 -4.70
CA ASP A 381 -14.15 -2.10 -4.94
C ASP A 381 -12.79 -2.07 -5.63
N VAL A 382 -12.69 -1.24 -6.66
CA VAL A 382 -11.39 -0.92 -7.28
C VAL A 382 -10.65 0.01 -6.33
N VAL A 383 -9.73 -0.55 -5.55
CA VAL A 383 -8.88 0.21 -4.60
C VAL A 383 -7.91 1.08 -5.38
N GLN A 384 -7.31 0.51 -6.42
CA GLN A 384 -6.41 1.23 -7.32
C GLN A 384 -6.68 0.83 -8.77
N ALA A 385 -7.04 1.80 -9.61
CA ALA A 385 -7.26 1.57 -11.03
C ALA A 385 -5.96 1.14 -11.74
N LEU A 386 -6.08 0.36 -12.80
CA LEU A 386 -4.95 -0.02 -13.64
C LEU A 386 -4.18 1.23 -14.12
N ARG A 387 -4.90 2.28 -14.51
CA ARG A 387 -4.35 3.57 -14.91
C ARG A 387 -3.30 4.11 -13.94
N ASP A 388 -3.61 4.13 -12.64
CA ASP A 388 -2.72 4.69 -11.61
C ASP A 388 -1.45 3.85 -11.42
N ARG A 389 -1.52 2.54 -11.72
CA ARG A 389 -0.38 1.62 -11.61
C ARG A 389 0.55 1.64 -12.81
N ILE A 390 0.02 1.81 -14.02
CA ILE A 390 0.80 1.82 -15.26
C ILE A 390 1.30 3.21 -15.66
N PHE A 391 0.70 4.26 -15.10
CA PHE A 391 1.05 5.63 -15.42
C PHE A 391 2.53 5.95 -15.16
N GLY A 392 3.19 6.51 -16.17
CA GLY A 392 4.60 6.87 -16.09
C GLY A 392 5.58 5.70 -16.20
N ARG A 393 5.11 4.51 -16.59
CA ARG A 393 5.96 3.34 -16.87
C ARG A 393 6.16 3.16 -18.36
N VAL A 394 7.12 2.34 -18.75
CA VAL A 394 7.40 1.97 -20.14
C VAL A 394 6.80 0.59 -20.41
N ALA A 395 6.09 0.46 -21.54
CA ALA A 395 5.54 -0.82 -21.97
C ALA A 395 6.67 -1.82 -22.26
N ALA A 396 6.57 -3.04 -21.74
CA ALA A 396 7.51 -4.13 -22.02
C ALA A 396 7.16 -4.86 -23.31
N GLU A 397 5.87 -4.98 -23.61
CA GLU A 397 5.31 -5.64 -24.78
C GLU A 397 4.39 -4.68 -25.53
N ASP A 398 4.06 -5.03 -26.77
CA ASP A 398 3.11 -4.25 -27.58
C ASP A 398 1.70 -4.36 -26.98
N ILE A 399 1.07 -3.22 -26.79
CA ILE A 399 -0.30 -3.13 -26.24
C ILE A 399 -1.26 -2.96 -27.41
N ASN A 400 -2.05 -4.01 -27.69
CA ASN A 400 -3.04 -4.01 -28.76
C ASN A 400 -4.45 -3.92 -28.18
N ASN A 401 -5.34 -3.29 -28.93
CA ASN A 401 -6.77 -3.27 -28.58
C ASN A 401 -7.36 -4.69 -28.81
N PRO A 402 -7.96 -5.34 -27.79
CA PRO A 402 -8.49 -6.69 -27.94
C PRO A 402 -9.67 -6.80 -28.91
N GLU A 403 -10.34 -5.69 -29.26
CA GLU A 403 -11.49 -5.70 -30.18
C GLU A 403 -11.10 -5.37 -31.63
N THR A 404 -10.12 -4.48 -31.85
CA THR A 404 -9.76 -3.96 -33.18
C THR A 404 -8.37 -4.39 -33.65
N ASP A 405 -7.57 -5.06 -32.80
CA ASP A 405 -6.15 -5.39 -33.04
C ASP A 405 -5.27 -4.17 -33.39
N GLU A 406 -5.76 -2.94 -33.16
CA GLU A 406 -4.96 -1.74 -33.37
C GLU A 406 -3.88 -1.61 -32.29
N LEU A 407 -2.66 -1.26 -32.70
CA LEU A 407 -1.56 -0.99 -31.79
C LEU A 407 -1.80 0.32 -31.04
N ILE A 408 -2.03 0.23 -29.72
CA ILE A 408 -2.18 1.40 -28.84
C ILE A 408 -0.82 1.97 -28.47
N ALA A 409 0.11 1.10 -28.05
CA ALA A 409 1.47 1.47 -27.70
C ALA A 409 2.44 0.35 -28.06
N ALA A 410 3.55 0.69 -28.71
CA ALA A 410 4.63 -0.25 -29.01
C ALA A 410 5.49 -0.52 -27.77
N ALA A 411 6.16 -1.67 -27.74
CA ALA A 411 7.17 -1.98 -26.73
C ALA A 411 8.24 -0.88 -26.64
N GLY A 412 8.62 -0.49 -25.43
CA GLY A 412 9.58 0.58 -25.18
C GLY A 412 9.01 1.99 -25.23
N THR A 413 7.69 2.17 -25.42
CA THR A 413 7.01 3.47 -25.36
C THR A 413 6.64 3.83 -23.93
N LEU A 414 6.83 5.11 -23.56
CA LEU A 414 6.39 5.65 -22.27
C LEU A 414 4.86 5.77 -22.26
N ILE A 415 4.23 5.16 -21.26
CA ILE A 415 2.78 5.23 -21.06
C ILE A 415 2.45 6.58 -20.42
N ASP A 416 1.90 7.47 -21.22
CA ASP A 416 1.41 8.77 -20.79
C ASP A 416 -0.12 8.74 -20.56
N GLU A 417 -0.69 9.87 -20.20
CA GLU A 417 -2.12 10.01 -19.92
C GLU A 417 -3.00 9.67 -21.14
N ASN A 418 -2.54 10.01 -22.36
CA ASN A 418 -3.31 9.76 -23.58
C ASN A 418 -3.36 8.25 -23.90
N ILE A 419 -2.25 7.54 -23.65
CA ILE A 419 -2.19 6.08 -23.80
C ILE A 419 -3.04 5.42 -22.72
N CYS A 420 -3.00 5.92 -21.47
CA CYS A 420 -3.88 5.44 -20.41
C CYS A 420 -5.36 5.61 -20.77
N ASP A 421 -5.76 6.77 -21.31
CA ASP A 421 -7.15 7.01 -21.74
C ASP A 421 -7.58 6.02 -22.85
N LYS A 422 -6.68 5.67 -23.78
CA LYS A 422 -6.93 4.67 -24.82
C LYS A 422 -7.04 3.25 -24.25
N ILE A 423 -6.18 2.91 -23.27
CA ILE A 423 -6.23 1.61 -22.58
C ILE A 423 -7.54 1.44 -21.82
N ASP A 424 -7.96 2.48 -21.09
CA ASP A 424 -9.24 2.48 -20.36
C ASP A 424 -10.43 2.35 -21.33
N ALA A 425 -10.40 3.07 -22.46
CA ALA A 425 -11.45 2.99 -23.49
C ALA A 425 -11.50 1.62 -24.18
N ALA A 426 -10.35 0.96 -24.35
CA ALA A 426 -10.25 -0.39 -24.92
C ALA A 426 -10.61 -1.51 -23.92
N GLY A 427 -10.78 -1.19 -22.62
CA GLY A 427 -11.14 -2.16 -21.59
C GLY A 427 -10.08 -3.23 -21.34
N ILE A 428 -8.81 -2.86 -21.38
CA ILE A 428 -7.69 -3.77 -21.12
C ILE A 428 -7.50 -3.91 -19.62
N ASP A 429 -7.50 -5.15 -19.11
CA ASP A 429 -7.40 -5.44 -17.67
C ASP A 429 -5.98 -5.71 -17.21
N GLU A 430 -5.07 -6.07 -18.11
CA GLU A 430 -3.68 -6.43 -17.79
C GLU A 430 -2.71 -5.82 -18.80
N VAL A 431 -1.64 -5.22 -18.29
CA VAL A 431 -0.55 -4.62 -19.10
C VAL A 431 0.80 -5.05 -18.54
N THR A 432 1.70 -5.53 -19.42
CA THR A 432 3.08 -5.85 -19.05
C THR A 432 3.93 -4.58 -19.15
N VAL A 433 4.54 -4.16 -18.04
CA VAL A 433 5.36 -2.94 -17.96
C VAL A 433 6.78 -3.24 -17.49
N ARG A 434 7.72 -2.43 -17.92
CA ARG A 434 9.11 -2.48 -17.42
C ARG A 434 9.18 -1.91 -16.01
N THR A 435 9.99 -2.54 -15.16
CA THR A 435 10.14 -2.13 -13.76
C THR A 435 11.62 -2.01 -13.38
N PRO A 436 11.95 -1.24 -12.33
CA PRO A 436 13.29 -1.23 -11.77
C PRO A 436 13.78 -2.61 -11.29
N LEU A 437 12.88 -3.51 -10.91
CA LEU A 437 13.19 -4.84 -10.42
C LEU A 437 13.78 -5.76 -11.50
N THR A 438 13.26 -5.66 -12.72
CA THR A 438 13.67 -6.50 -13.85
C THR A 438 14.80 -5.87 -14.69
N CYS A 439 15.28 -4.70 -14.29
CA CYS A 439 16.37 -4.02 -15.00
C CYS A 439 17.69 -4.80 -14.91
N GLU A 440 18.33 -5.02 -16.06
CA GLU A 440 19.58 -5.80 -16.20
C GLU A 440 20.85 -4.95 -16.08
N THR A 441 20.72 -3.62 -15.94
CA THR A 441 21.86 -2.73 -15.71
C THR A 441 22.65 -3.16 -14.49
N ARG A 442 23.98 -3.34 -14.64
CA ARG A 442 24.88 -3.85 -13.60
C ARG A 442 24.97 -2.91 -12.40
N HIS A 443 25.23 -1.64 -12.68
CA HIS A 443 25.35 -0.60 -11.67
C HIS A 443 24.33 0.50 -11.97
N GLY A 444 23.40 0.73 -11.05
CA GLY A 444 22.34 1.70 -11.25
C GLY A 444 21.09 1.12 -11.92
N ILE A 445 20.34 1.97 -12.61
CA ILE A 445 19.09 1.63 -13.33
C ILE A 445 19.14 2.33 -14.70
N CYS A 446 18.52 1.74 -15.72
CA CYS A 446 18.34 2.41 -17.01
C CYS A 446 17.10 3.31 -16.99
N ALA A 447 17.10 4.34 -17.86
CA ALA A 447 16.02 5.31 -17.93
C ALA A 447 14.67 4.69 -18.33
N LYS A 448 14.66 3.75 -19.27
CA LYS A 448 13.41 3.10 -19.70
C LYS A 448 12.80 2.20 -18.64
N CYS A 449 13.59 1.47 -17.82
CA CYS A 449 13.07 0.65 -16.74
C CYS A 449 12.49 1.49 -15.59
N TYR A 450 13.08 2.65 -15.32
CA TYR A 450 12.52 3.58 -14.35
C TYR A 450 11.27 4.30 -14.88
N GLY A 451 11.30 4.70 -16.16
CA GLY A 451 10.23 5.39 -16.84
C GLY A 451 10.23 6.90 -16.61
N ARG A 452 9.04 7.47 -16.37
CA ARG A 452 8.83 8.91 -16.21
C ARG A 452 9.43 9.44 -14.91
N ASP A 453 10.13 10.56 -15.01
CA ASP A 453 10.41 11.41 -13.84
C ASP A 453 9.11 12.11 -13.44
N LEU A 454 8.56 11.75 -12.29
CA LEU A 454 7.28 12.26 -11.81
C LEU A 454 7.35 13.77 -11.49
N GLY A 455 8.52 14.27 -11.10
CA GLY A 455 8.71 15.69 -10.78
C GLY A 455 8.77 16.58 -12.02
N ARG A 456 9.22 16.06 -13.18
CA ARG A 456 9.34 16.81 -14.44
C ARG A 456 8.30 16.45 -15.47
N GLY A 457 7.73 15.26 -15.38
CA GLY A 457 6.72 14.78 -16.32
C GLY A 457 7.25 14.22 -17.63
N THR A 458 8.56 14.07 -17.78
CA THR A 458 9.26 13.49 -18.94
C THR A 458 9.99 12.23 -18.58
N LEU A 459 10.52 11.49 -19.57
CA LEU A 459 11.40 10.36 -19.29
C LEU A 459 12.60 10.84 -18.43
N VAL A 460 13.01 10.02 -17.46
CA VAL A 460 14.09 10.36 -16.56
C VAL A 460 15.41 10.58 -17.31
N ASN A 461 16.16 11.59 -16.90
CA ASN A 461 17.47 11.88 -17.47
C ASN A 461 18.56 11.00 -16.85
N GLU A 462 19.63 10.75 -17.59
CA GLU A 462 20.83 10.13 -17.03
C GLU A 462 21.40 11.00 -15.90
N GLY A 463 21.87 10.35 -14.85
CA GLY A 463 22.45 11.03 -13.69
C GLY A 463 21.46 11.41 -12.59
N GLU A 464 20.17 11.13 -12.74
CA GLU A 464 19.19 11.37 -11.67
C GLU A 464 19.38 10.37 -10.53
N ALA A 465 19.47 10.88 -9.29
CA ALA A 465 19.62 10.06 -8.08
C ALA A 465 18.25 9.49 -7.64
N VAL A 466 17.76 8.51 -8.37
CA VAL A 466 16.41 7.94 -8.15
C VAL A 466 16.26 7.22 -6.80
N GLY A 467 17.34 6.66 -6.27
CA GLY A 467 17.34 6.02 -4.96
C GLY A 467 17.06 7.00 -3.82
N VAL A 468 17.69 8.17 -3.85
CA VAL A 468 17.46 9.23 -2.85
C VAL A 468 16.03 9.78 -2.96
N ILE A 469 15.55 9.98 -4.18
CA ILE A 469 14.16 10.41 -4.43
C ILE A 469 13.16 9.40 -3.85
N ALA A 470 13.39 8.10 -4.07
CA ALA A 470 12.55 7.04 -3.53
C ALA A 470 12.55 7.03 -1.99
N ALA A 471 13.71 7.09 -1.37
CA ALA A 471 13.85 7.11 0.08
C ALA A 471 13.16 8.34 0.72
N GLN A 472 13.33 9.51 0.13
CA GLN A 472 12.69 10.74 0.59
C GLN A 472 11.16 10.72 0.37
N SER A 473 10.69 10.19 -0.75
CA SER A 473 9.26 10.08 -1.06
C SER A 473 8.52 9.12 -0.12
N ILE A 474 9.19 8.07 0.36
CA ILE A 474 8.65 7.12 1.34
C ILE A 474 8.77 7.70 2.76
N GLY A 475 9.86 8.42 3.07
CA GLY A 475 10.16 8.92 4.40
C GLY A 475 9.40 10.20 4.78
N GLU A 476 9.17 11.11 3.84
CA GLU A 476 8.48 12.38 4.11
C GLU A 476 7.11 12.19 4.76
N PRO A 477 6.20 11.35 4.21
CA PRO A 477 4.91 11.15 4.84
C PRO A 477 4.96 10.38 6.17
N GLY A 478 6.10 9.82 6.54
CA GLY A 478 6.27 9.07 7.79
C GLY A 478 5.93 9.88 9.04
N THR A 479 6.24 11.17 9.07
CA THR A 479 5.83 12.08 10.15
C THR A 479 4.34 12.36 10.13
N GLN A 480 3.72 12.43 8.96
CA GLN A 480 2.27 12.57 8.80
C GLN A 480 1.54 11.29 9.23
N LEU A 481 2.09 10.10 8.97
CA LEU A 481 1.58 8.84 9.47
C LEU A 481 1.49 8.83 11.00
N THR A 482 2.43 9.46 11.70
CA THR A 482 2.42 9.56 13.17
C THR A 482 1.32 10.48 13.69
N MET A 483 0.98 11.54 12.98
CA MET A 483 -0.08 12.49 13.34
C MET A 483 -1.50 11.97 13.08
N ARG A 484 -1.64 10.97 12.17
CA ARG A 484 -2.92 10.42 11.72
C ARG A 484 -3.20 9.01 12.23
N THR A 485 -2.55 8.57 13.31
CA THR A 485 -2.99 7.34 13.98
C THR A 485 -4.49 7.45 14.33
N PHE A 486 -5.20 6.35 14.34
CA PHE A 486 -6.64 6.12 14.46
C PHE A 486 -7.46 7.04 15.41
N HIS A 487 -6.86 8.12 15.94
CA HIS A 487 -7.43 8.98 16.96
C HIS A 487 -7.33 10.45 16.55
N ILE A 488 -8.35 10.97 15.90
CA ILE A 488 -8.51 12.42 15.74
C ILE A 488 -8.99 12.97 17.09
N GLY A 489 -8.07 13.62 17.81
CA GLY A 489 -8.39 14.21 19.12
C GLY A 489 -8.74 13.18 20.20
N GLY A 490 -8.21 11.94 20.09
CA GLY A 490 -8.48 10.85 21.04
C GLY A 490 -9.74 10.03 20.76
N ALA A 491 -10.58 10.42 19.79
CA ALA A 491 -11.73 9.65 19.37
C ALA A 491 -11.29 8.42 18.56
N ALA A 492 -11.74 7.23 18.98
CA ALA A 492 -11.47 5.99 18.28
C ALA A 492 -12.38 5.89 17.04
N SER A 493 -11.79 5.65 15.89
CA SER A 493 -12.52 5.30 14.67
C SER A 493 -12.13 3.87 14.29
N ARG A 494 -13.07 2.95 14.37
CA ARG A 494 -12.91 1.58 13.89
C ARG A 494 -13.61 1.50 12.54
N ALA A 495 -12.93 0.99 11.53
CA ALA A 495 -13.60 0.63 10.29
C ALA A 495 -14.66 -0.43 10.62
N ALA A 496 -15.90 -0.22 10.18
CA ALA A 496 -16.96 -1.20 10.37
C ALA A 496 -16.51 -2.53 9.75
N VAL A 497 -16.50 -3.59 10.56
CA VAL A 497 -16.13 -4.92 10.06
C VAL A 497 -17.25 -5.40 9.16
N ALA A 498 -16.95 -5.68 7.91
CA ALA A 498 -17.95 -6.16 6.97
C ALA A 498 -18.55 -7.48 7.46
N SER A 499 -19.87 -7.52 7.57
CA SER A 499 -20.65 -8.71 7.96
C SER A 499 -21.39 -9.33 6.79
N SER A 500 -21.37 -8.66 5.63
CA SER A 500 -22.06 -9.07 4.42
C SER A 500 -21.30 -8.61 3.16
N VAL A 501 -21.58 -9.28 2.07
CA VAL A 501 -21.16 -8.87 0.71
C VAL A 501 -22.41 -8.57 -0.08
N GLU A 502 -22.45 -7.35 -0.66
CA GLU A 502 -23.52 -6.89 -1.53
C GLU A 502 -23.00 -6.71 -2.96
N ALA A 503 -23.82 -7.06 -3.94
CA ALA A 503 -23.50 -6.81 -5.34
C ALA A 503 -23.56 -5.29 -5.64
N LYS A 504 -22.52 -4.74 -6.22
CA LYS A 504 -22.48 -3.32 -6.61
C LYS A 504 -22.98 -3.10 -8.03
N ALA A 505 -22.78 -4.10 -8.90
CA ALA A 505 -23.27 -4.11 -10.26
C ALA A 505 -24.30 -5.24 -10.47
N SER A 506 -25.24 -5.04 -11.39
CA SER A 506 -26.12 -6.11 -11.82
C SER A 506 -25.40 -7.07 -12.76
N GLY A 507 -25.54 -8.38 -12.52
CA GLY A 507 -24.87 -9.38 -13.32
C GLY A 507 -25.28 -10.80 -12.95
N LYS A 508 -24.62 -11.80 -13.57
CA LYS A 508 -24.79 -13.21 -13.29
C LYS A 508 -23.72 -13.67 -12.29
N VAL A 509 -24.12 -14.36 -11.24
CA VAL A 509 -23.24 -14.92 -10.23
C VAL A 509 -22.63 -16.22 -10.73
N ASN A 510 -21.30 -16.34 -10.66
CA ASN A 510 -20.56 -17.56 -10.91
C ASN A 510 -19.67 -17.85 -9.69
N PHE A 511 -19.57 -19.11 -9.31
CA PHE A 511 -18.67 -19.56 -8.26
C PHE A 511 -17.36 -20.05 -8.86
N THR A 512 -16.24 -19.75 -8.22
CA THR A 512 -14.94 -20.28 -8.64
C THR A 512 -14.86 -21.78 -8.34
N SER A 513 -14.01 -22.52 -9.06
CA SER A 513 -13.79 -23.96 -8.85
C SER A 513 -13.30 -24.32 -7.43
N ALA A 514 -12.73 -23.34 -6.72
CA ALA A 514 -12.31 -23.48 -5.33
C ALA A 514 -13.45 -23.32 -4.32
N MET A 515 -14.65 -22.89 -4.75
CA MET A 515 -15.79 -22.70 -3.88
C MET A 515 -16.44 -24.06 -3.54
N ARG A 516 -16.44 -24.44 -2.27
CA ARG A 516 -17.20 -25.57 -1.75
C ARG A 516 -18.23 -25.09 -0.74
N TYR A 517 -19.45 -25.57 -0.83
CA TYR A 517 -20.55 -25.23 0.04
C TYR A 517 -21.39 -26.46 0.38
N VAL A 518 -22.09 -26.38 1.49
CA VAL A 518 -23.00 -27.43 1.97
C VAL A 518 -24.36 -26.82 2.24
N THR A 519 -25.41 -27.56 1.95
CA THR A 519 -26.79 -27.13 2.26
C THR A 519 -27.13 -27.52 3.69
N SER A 520 -27.42 -26.53 4.54
CA SER A 520 -27.87 -26.74 5.92
C SER A 520 -29.26 -27.36 5.95
N ASN A 521 -29.64 -28.00 7.06
CA ASN A 521 -31.01 -28.52 7.32
C ASN A 521 -32.10 -27.44 7.18
N LYS A 522 -31.73 -26.15 7.27
CA LYS A 522 -32.63 -24.99 7.03
C LYS A 522 -32.74 -24.59 5.56
N GLY A 523 -32.04 -25.25 4.66
CA GLY A 523 -32.01 -24.92 3.24
C GLY A 523 -31.05 -23.79 2.87
N GLU A 524 -30.24 -23.32 3.82
CA GLU A 524 -29.23 -22.26 3.60
C GLU A 524 -27.93 -22.88 3.06
N LEU A 525 -27.26 -22.19 2.14
CA LEU A 525 -25.96 -22.60 1.62
C LEU A 525 -24.86 -22.05 2.51
N VAL A 526 -24.07 -22.92 3.12
CA VAL A 526 -22.95 -22.54 3.99
C VAL A 526 -21.63 -22.87 3.34
N VAL A 527 -20.71 -21.91 3.29
CA VAL A 527 -19.40 -22.06 2.67
C VAL A 527 -18.45 -22.83 3.57
N ILE A 528 -17.85 -23.88 3.05
CA ILE A 528 -16.87 -24.73 3.74
C ILE A 528 -15.46 -24.58 3.16
N SER A 529 -15.31 -23.84 2.05
CA SER A 529 -14.00 -23.52 1.48
C SER A 529 -13.43 -22.23 2.09
N ARG A 530 -12.11 -22.11 2.15
CA ARG A 530 -11.40 -20.92 2.64
C ARG A 530 -10.90 -20.01 1.52
N SER A 531 -10.84 -20.55 0.30
CA SER A 531 -10.40 -19.84 -0.92
C SER A 531 -11.53 -19.67 -1.93
N GLY A 532 -12.80 -19.80 -1.51
CA GLY A 532 -13.95 -19.62 -2.38
C GLY A 532 -14.18 -18.15 -2.74
N GLU A 533 -14.46 -17.88 -4.01
CA GLU A 533 -14.78 -16.55 -4.52
C GLU A 533 -16.06 -16.55 -5.32
N ILE A 534 -16.85 -15.49 -5.16
CA ILE A 534 -18.01 -15.19 -5.99
C ILE A 534 -17.57 -14.18 -7.06
N VAL A 535 -17.86 -14.51 -8.31
CA VAL A 535 -17.58 -13.66 -9.46
C VAL A 535 -18.90 -13.22 -10.06
N VAL A 536 -19.12 -11.91 -10.19
CA VAL A 536 -20.26 -11.33 -10.87
C VAL A 536 -19.85 -10.97 -12.29
N THR A 537 -20.48 -11.64 -13.27
CA THR A 537 -20.22 -11.42 -14.69
C THR A 537 -21.36 -10.66 -15.33
N ASP A 538 -21.05 -9.83 -16.32
CA ASP A 538 -22.06 -9.16 -17.13
C ASP A 538 -22.88 -10.17 -17.93
N ALA A 539 -24.18 -10.11 -17.82
CA ALA A 539 -25.10 -11.03 -18.52
C ALA A 539 -25.02 -10.94 -20.05
N THR A 540 -24.56 -9.78 -20.58
CA THR A 540 -24.52 -9.53 -22.04
C THR A 540 -23.14 -9.77 -22.64
N THR A 541 -22.07 -9.34 -21.95
CA THR A 541 -20.69 -9.39 -22.47
C THR A 541 -19.89 -10.57 -21.92
N GLY A 542 -20.38 -11.24 -20.86
CA GLY A 542 -19.63 -12.30 -20.17
C GLY A 542 -18.38 -11.84 -19.45
N ARG A 543 -18.10 -10.55 -19.42
CA ARG A 543 -16.93 -9.98 -18.72
C ARG A 543 -17.15 -9.99 -17.21
N GLU A 544 -16.09 -10.27 -16.48
CA GLU A 544 -16.05 -10.17 -15.03
C GLU A 544 -16.19 -8.71 -14.60
N ARG A 545 -17.21 -8.41 -13.78
CA ARG A 545 -17.44 -7.07 -13.21
C ARG A 545 -16.93 -6.95 -11.79
N GLU A 546 -17.14 -7.99 -10.99
CA GLU A 546 -16.81 -7.98 -9.58
C GLU A 546 -16.32 -9.36 -9.14
N ARG A 547 -15.39 -9.39 -8.20
CA ARG A 547 -14.88 -10.59 -7.56
C ARG A 547 -14.84 -10.40 -6.06
N HIS A 548 -15.49 -11.28 -5.33
CA HIS A 548 -15.59 -11.21 -3.88
C HIS A 548 -15.09 -12.49 -3.25
N LYS A 549 -14.08 -12.38 -2.39
CA LYS A 549 -13.62 -13.51 -1.57
C LYS A 549 -14.59 -13.72 -0.41
N ILE A 550 -15.08 -14.95 -0.25
CA ILE A 550 -16.05 -15.31 0.79
C ILE A 550 -15.34 -16.05 1.93
N GLN A 551 -15.71 -15.70 3.16
CA GLN A 551 -15.11 -16.30 4.34
C GLN A 551 -15.71 -17.70 4.61
N TYR A 552 -14.92 -18.58 5.24
CA TYR A 552 -15.38 -19.85 5.77
C TYR A 552 -16.51 -19.65 6.79
N GLY A 553 -17.58 -20.39 6.64
CA GLY A 553 -18.77 -20.29 7.50
C GLY A 553 -19.75 -19.21 7.11
N ALA A 554 -19.53 -18.51 6.00
CA ALA A 554 -20.52 -17.56 5.48
C ALA A 554 -21.75 -18.28 4.92
N THR A 555 -22.92 -17.69 5.13
CA THR A 555 -24.17 -18.15 4.53
C THR A 555 -24.38 -17.41 3.21
N LEU A 556 -24.58 -18.16 2.12
CA LEU A 556 -24.85 -17.61 0.82
C LEU A 556 -26.35 -17.37 0.65
N SER A 557 -26.71 -16.17 0.18
CA SER A 557 -28.09 -15.80 -0.17
C SER A 557 -28.39 -16.00 -1.66
N VAL A 558 -27.35 -16.36 -2.46
CA VAL A 558 -27.44 -16.52 -3.92
C VAL A 558 -26.98 -17.89 -4.37
N HIS A 559 -27.51 -18.34 -5.52
CA HIS A 559 -27.14 -19.59 -6.17
C HIS A 559 -26.27 -19.33 -7.41
N GLU A 560 -25.50 -20.36 -7.80
CA GLU A 560 -24.73 -20.32 -9.03
C GLU A 560 -25.62 -20.09 -10.25
N GLY A 561 -25.27 -19.13 -11.08
CA GLY A 561 -26.05 -18.76 -12.27
C GLY A 561 -27.20 -17.78 -12.04
N GLN A 562 -27.46 -17.36 -10.80
CA GLN A 562 -28.50 -16.39 -10.45
C GLN A 562 -28.14 -14.98 -10.96
N LEU A 563 -29.16 -14.24 -11.44
CA LEU A 563 -29.03 -12.84 -11.78
C LEU A 563 -29.25 -12.01 -10.53
N VAL A 564 -28.29 -11.17 -10.19
CA VAL A 564 -28.34 -10.25 -9.05
C VAL A 564 -28.44 -8.81 -9.53
N LYS A 565 -29.08 -7.98 -8.71
CA LYS A 565 -29.19 -6.53 -8.92
C LYS A 565 -28.18 -5.81 -8.02
N ALA A 566 -27.80 -4.62 -8.43
CA ALA A 566 -26.99 -3.76 -7.59
C ALA A 566 -27.68 -3.48 -6.23
N GLY A 567 -26.97 -3.69 -5.11
CA GLY A 567 -27.46 -3.59 -3.74
C GLY A 567 -28.06 -4.89 -3.17
N GLU A 568 -28.05 -5.99 -3.92
CA GLU A 568 -28.54 -7.29 -3.42
C GLU A 568 -27.45 -8.00 -2.62
N GLN A 569 -27.81 -8.51 -1.46
CA GLN A 569 -26.92 -9.20 -0.53
C GLN A 569 -26.62 -10.61 -1.02
N MET A 570 -25.34 -10.93 -1.22
CA MET A 570 -24.88 -12.21 -1.76
C MET A 570 -24.45 -13.19 -0.68
N ALA A 571 -23.79 -12.72 0.37
CA ALA A 571 -23.32 -13.54 1.47
C ALA A 571 -23.34 -12.78 2.79
N THR A 572 -23.54 -13.50 3.91
CA THR A 572 -23.55 -12.97 5.28
C THR A 572 -22.73 -13.85 6.20
N TRP A 573 -22.04 -13.25 7.16
CA TRP A 573 -21.33 -13.97 8.22
C TRP A 573 -21.27 -13.15 9.49
N ASP A 574 -20.97 -13.82 10.61
CA ASP A 574 -20.69 -13.16 11.88
C ASP A 574 -19.19 -12.80 11.94
N PRO A 575 -18.81 -11.52 11.92
CA PRO A 575 -17.42 -11.11 11.97
C PRO A 575 -16.76 -11.34 13.34
N MET A 576 -17.56 -11.59 14.39
CA MET A 576 -17.10 -11.70 15.79
C MET A 576 -16.76 -13.13 16.20
N THR A 577 -17.20 -14.13 15.43
CA THR A 577 -16.93 -15.53 15.73
C THR A 577 -16.48 -16.28 14.47
N ARG A 578 -15.52 -17.18 14.63
CA ARG A 578 -15.18 -18.16 13.58
C ARG A 578 -15.87 -19.48 13.91
N PRO A 579 -16.89 -19.89 13.17
CA PRO A 579 -17.56 -21.15 13.41
C PRO A 579 -16.68 -22.32 12.94
N ILE A 580 -16.72 -23.43 13.67
CA ILE A 580 -16.28 -24.74 13.20
C ILE A 580 -17.52 -25.49 12.79
N ILE A 581 -17.63 -25.84 11.51
CA ILE A 581 -18.84 -26.36 10.90
C ILE A 581 -18.66 -27.83 10.55
N SER A 582 -19.71 -28.62 10.72
CA SER A 582 -19.72 -30.01 10.27
C SER A 582 -19.97 -30.12 8.76
N GLU A 583 -19.06 -30.79 8.06
CA GLU A 583 -19.22 -31.08 6.62
C GLU A 583 -20.18 -32.27 6.36
N TYR A 584 -20.37 -33.13 7.35
CA TYR A 584 -21.17 -34.35 7.24
C TYR A 584 -22.21 -34.42 8.34
N ALA A 585 -23.32 -35.05 8.07
CA ALA A 585 -24.34 -35.34 9.06
C ALA A 585 -23.97 -36.58 9.87
N GLY A 586 -24.23 -36.56 11.17
CA GLY A 586 -23.96 -37.69 12.04
C GLY A 586 -24.24 -37.42 13.52
N LYS A 587 -23.97 -38.43 14.34
CA LYS A 587 -24.05 -38.31 15.80
C LYS A 587 -22.69 -38.02 16.40
N ILE A 588 -22.59 -37.07 17.29
CA ILE A 588 -21.34 -36.64 17.92
C ILE A 588 -20.85 -37.66 18.92
N ARG A 589 -19.58 -37.94 18.91
CA ARG A 589 -18.86 -38.64 19.97
C ARG A 589 -17.58 -37.85 20.31
N PHE A 590 -17.46 -37.49 21.58
CA PHE A 590 -16.26 -36.83 22.07
C PHE A 590 -15.16 -37.83 22.41
N GLU A 591 -13.92 -37.54 21.97
CA GLU A 591 -12.73 -38.23 22.42
C GLU A 591 -11.76 -37.24 23.08
N ASN A 592 -11.15 -37.63 24.16
CA ASN A 592 -10.23 -36.82 24.97
C ASN A 592 -10.84 -35.52 25.54
N VAL A 593 -12.15 -35.42 25.68
CA VAL A 593 -12.85 -34.32 26.36
C VAL A 593 -12.94 -34.64 27.84
N ILE A 594 -12.02 -34.10 28.65
CA ILE A 594 -11.93 -34.34 30.09
C ILE A 594 -12.04 -33.00 30.80
N ASP A 595 -13.02 -32.88 31.70
CA ASP A 595 -13.24 -31.67 32.49
C ASP A 595 -11.99 -31.31 33.31
N ASN A 596 -11.64 -30.03 33.33
CA ASN A 596 -10.47 -29.46 33.99
C ASN A 596 -9.09 -29.93 33.48
N VAL A 597 -9.01 -30.72 32.42
CA VAL A 597 -7.76 -31.15 31.76
C VAL A 597 -7.66 -30.63 30.32
N THR A 598 -8.68 -30.89 29.49
CA THR A 598 -8.73 -30.46 28.09
C THR A 598 -9.84 -29.43 27.83
N VAL A 599 -10.90 -29.50 28.65
CA VAL A 599 -12.01 -28.55 28.60
C VAL A 599 -12.26 -28.04 30.03
N MET A 600 -12.46 -26.75 30.16
CA MET A 600 -12.79 -26.10 31.43
C MET A 600 -14.21 -25.55 31.34
N SER A 601 -15.04 -25.94 32.28
CA SER A 601 -16.34 -25.30 32.48
C SER A 601 -16.10 -23.92 33.08
N GLN A 602 -16.19 -22.88 32.30
CA GLN A 602 -16.11 -21.50 32.76
C GLN A 602 -17.50 -21.02 33.13
N THR A 603 -17.74 -20.88 34.42
CA THR A 603 -18.98 -20.28 34.93
C THR A 603 -18.78 -18.78 34.98
N ASP A 604 -19.60 -18.03 34.27
CA ASP A 604 -19.60 -16.58 34.35
C ASP A 604 -20.18 -16.15 35.70
N GLU A 605 -19.41 -15.39 36.47
CA GLU A 605 -19.79 -14.95 37.82
C GLU A 605 -21.05 -14.09 37.84
N VAL A 606 -21.40 -13.46 36.74
CA VAL A 606 -22.54 -12.57 36.57
C VAL A 606 -23.81 -13.34 36.15
N THR A 607 -23.65 -14.29 35.23
CA THR A 607 -24.79 -15.03 34.63
C THR A 607 -25.07 -16.38 35.33
N GLY A 608 -24.10 -16.93 36.02
CA GLY A 608 -24.19 -18.26 36.63
C GLY A 608 -24.24 -19.44 35.63
N LEU A 609 -24.08 -19.17 34.32
CA LEU A 609 -24.12 -20.19 33.29
C LEU A 609 -22.71 -20.70 33.00
N SER A 610 -22.59 -22.03 32.83
CA SER A 610 -21.31 -22.67 32.51
C SER A 610 -21.19 -22.95 31.02
N THR A 611 -20.18 -22.38 30.39
CA THR A 611 -19.79 -22.70 29.03
C THR A 611 -18.52 -23.54 29.03
N GLN A 612 -18.44 -24.52 28.12
CA GLN A 612 -17.26 -25.36 28.00
C GLN A 612 -16.23 -24.71 27.01
N VAL A 613 -15.09 -24.35 27.57
CA VAL A 613 -13.96 -23.74 26.79
C VAL A 613 -12.82 -24.74 26.71
N VAL A 614 -12.28 -24.95 25.52
CA VAL A 614 -11.09 -25.78 25.32
C VAL A 614 -9.86 -25.07 25.89
N ILE A 615 -9.15 -25.72 26.82
CA ILE A 615 -7.95 -25.19 27.46
C ILE A 615 -6.69 -25.96 27.04
N ASP A 616 -5.52 -25.32 27.16
CA ASP A 616 -4.24 -26.01 26.94
C ASP A 616 -3.90 -26.90 28.13
N SER A 617 -3.73 -28.19 27.88
CA SER A 617 -3.45 -29.22 28.90
C SER A 617 -2.17 -28.98 29.73
N LYS A 618 -1.29 -28.08 29.29
CA LYS A 618 -0.05 -27.72 30.01
C LYS A 618 -0.28 -26.79 31.22
N ARG A 619 -1.42 -26.11 31.31
CA ARG A 619 -1.71 -25.16 32.41
C ARG A 619 -2.30 -25.80 33.69
N SER A 620 -2.80 -27.04 33.60
CA SER A 620 -3.50 -27.69 34.73
C SER A 620 -2.58 -28.39 35.75
N THR A 621 -1.27 -28.42 35.54
CA THR A 621 -0.34 -29.16 36.44
C THR A 621 0.31 -28.32 37.55
N SER A 622 -0.14 -27.08 37.80
CA SER A 622 0.45 -26.22 38.86
C SER A 622 -0.24 -26.25 40.22
N SER A 623 -1.21 -27.14 40.49
CA SER A 623 -1.73 -27.31 41.86
C SER A 623 -1.92 -28.79 42.21
N HIS A 624 -0.98 -29.31 42.88
CA HIS A 624 -0.88 -30.51 43.70
C HIS A 624 0.13 -31.55 43.19
N GLY A 625 1.20 -31.67 43.95
CA GLY A 625 2.24 -32.63 43.71
C GLY A 625 1.78 -34.08 43.78
N SER A 626 2.02 -34.85 42.75
CA SER A 626 2.27 -36.28 42.85
C SER A 626 3.11 -36.71 41.62
N LYS A 627 4.33 -37.10 41.96
CA LYS A 627 5.25 -37.80 41.05
C LYS A 627 4.71 -39.21 40.78
N LYS A 628 4.29 -39.51 39.54
CA LYS A 628 4.46 -40.85 38.97
C LYS A 628 4.56 -40.74 37.48
N GLY A 629 5.61 -41.27 36.92
CA GLY A 629 5.97 -41.24 35.50
C GLY A 629 4.99 -42.00 34.64
N GLY A 630 4.47 -41.32 33.65
CA GLY A 630 3.77 -41.83 32.49
C GLY A 630 3.89 -40.74 31.44
N SER A 631 4.32 -41.11 30.25
CA SER A 631 4.41 -40.26 29.08
C SER A 631 2.99 -39.66 28.79
N THR A 632 2.70 -38.50 29.38
CA THR A 632 1.50 -37.75 29.01
C THR A 632 1.73 -36.99 27.73
N GLY A 633 1.35 -37.57 26.59
CA GLY A 633 1.11 -36.83 25.39
C GLY A 633 0.07 -35.74 25.67
N THR A 634 0.22 -34.56 25.09
CA THR A 634 -0.78 -33.48 25.13
C THR A 634 -2.08 -34.00 24.53
N LEU A 635 -3.06 -34.30 25.39
CA LEU A 635 -4.39 -34.76 24.95
C LEU A 635 -5.11 -33.57 24.33
N ARG A 636 -5.62 -33.72 23.11
CA ARG A 636 -6.50 -32.72 22.47
C ARG A 636 -7.91 -33.27 22.36
N PRO A 637 -8.93 -32.41 22.57
CA PRO A 637 -10.30 -32.82 22.34
C PRO A 637 -10.58 -33.00 20.85
N LEU A 638 -11.11 -34.17 20.50
CA LEU A 638 -11.52 -34.55 19.16
C LEU A 638 -13.02 -34.82 19.14
N VAL A 639 -13.64 -34.49 18.01
CA VAL A 639 -15.03 -34.80 17.72
C VAL A 639 -15.08 -35.82 16.59
N HIS A 640 -15.65 -36.98 16.85
CA HIS A 640 -15.93 -38.01 15.87
C HIS A 640 -17.39 -37.96 15.47
N LEU A 641 -17.67 -38.16 14.20
CA LEU A 641 -19.01 -38.29 13.66
C LEU A 641 -19.32 -39.79 13.45
N ILE A 642 -20.47 -40.24 14.01
CA ILE A 642 -20.93 -41.60 13.95
C ILE A 642 -22.21 -41.65 13.13
N ASP A 643 -22.31 -42.61 12.20
CA ASP A 643 -23.50 -42.87 11.41
C ASP A 643 -24.58 -43.57 12.24
N ALA A 644 -25.82 -43.63 11.75
CA ALA A 644 -26.96 -44.27 12.39
C ALA A 644 -26.72 -45.78 12.76
N ASN A 645 -25.73 -46.41 12.11
CA ASN A 645 -25.31 -47.78 12.34
C ASN A 645 -24.21 -47.94 13.40
N GLY A 646 -23.75 -46.89 14.03
CA GLY A 646 -22.68 -46.90 15.04
C GLY A 646 -21.26 -46.97 14.49
N ASN A 647 -21.09 -46.85 13.19
CA ASN A 647 -19.77 -46.77 12.56
C ASN A 647 -19.30 -45.29 12.37
N GLU A 648 -18.00 -45.05 12.40
CA GLU A 648 -17.45 -43.71 12.11
C GLU A 648 -17.71 -43.35 10.64
N VAL A 649 -18.18 -42.12 10.42
CA VAL A 649 -18.40 -41.54 9.09
C VAL A 649 -17.05 -41.38 8.42
N LYS A 650 -16.89 -41.97 7.21
CA LYS A 650 -15.66 -41.87 6.41
C LYS A 650 -15.76 -40.75 5.38
N ILE A 651 -14.65 -40.13 5.08
CA ILE A 651 -14.52 -39.14 3.98
C ILE A 651 -14.77 -39.85 2.65
N PRO A 652 -15.69 -39.36 1.79
CA PRO A 652 -15.95 -39.95 0.49
C PRO A 652 -14.67 -40.09 -0.35
N GLY A 653 -14.34 -41.31 -0.75
CA GLY A 653 -13.16 -41.62 -1.56
C GLY A 653 -11.89 -41.95 -0.78
N THR A 654 -11.93 -41.96 0.54
CA THR A 654 -10.82 -42.37 1.42
C THR A 654 -11.31 -43.31 2.53
N ASP A 655 -10.39 -44.09 3.13
CA ASP A 655 -10.72 -44.98 4.26
C ASP A 655 -10.61 -44.27 5.63
N HIS A 656 -10.37 -42.97 5.63
CA HIS A 656 -10.19 -42.18 6.85
C HIS A 656 -11.50 -41.74 7.48
N ALA A 657 -11.61 -41.86 8.81
CA ALA A 657 -12.75 -41.38 9.56
C ALA A 657 -12.73 -39.83 9.68
N VAL A 658 -13.89 -39.22 9.66
CA VAL A 658 -14.05 -37.78 9.86
C VAL A 658 -13.76 -37.46 11.33
N THR A 659 -12.62 -36.83 11.59
CA THR A 659 -12.21 -36.35 12.93
C THR A 659 -12.02 -34.85 12.91
N ILE A 660 -12.71 -34.15 13.79
CA ILE A 660 -12.63 -32.68 13.89
C ILE A 660 -11.91 -32.34 15.19
N GLN A 661 -10.75 -31.70 15.08
CA GLN A 661 -9.99 -31.26 16.23
C GLN A 661 -10.48 -29.90 16.72
N LEU A 662 -10.74 -29.77 18.01
CA LEU A 662 -11.12 -28.51 18.63
C LEU A 662 -9.87 -27.72 19.05
N PRO A 663 -9.64 -26.51 18.53
CA PRO A 663 -8.50 -25.68 18.91
C PRO A 663 -8.69 -25.09 20.32
N VAL A 664 -7.58 -24.70 20.94
CA VAL A 664 -7.59 -24.03 22.26
C VAL A 664 -8.35 -22.71 22.17
N GLY A 665 -9.22 -22.44 23.14
CA GLY A 665 -10.08 -21.25 23.18
C GLY A 665 -11.42 -21.41 22.44
N ALA A 666 -11.69 -22.55 21.82
CA ALA A 666 -12.99 -22.82 21.19
C ALA A 666 -14.09 -23.02 22.26
N LEU A 667 -15.22 -22.37 22.04
CA LEU A 667 -16.45 -22.57 22.83
C LEU A 667 -17.24 -23.72 22.22
N VAL A 668 -17.38 -24.81 22.91
CA VAL A 668 -18.12 -25.98 22.46
C VAL A 668 -19.62 -25.71 22.59
N THR A 669 -20.37 -25.80 21.49
CA THR A 669 -21.81 -25.52 21.44
C THR A 669 -22.67 -26.77 21.42
N VAL A 670 -22.06 -27.96 21.28
CA VAL A 670 -22.74 -29.26 21.09
C VAL A 670 -22.45 -30.20 22.26
N GLN A 671 -23.30 -31.16 22.46
CA GLN A 671 -23.19 -32.17 23.54
C GLN A 671 -22.88 -33.55 22.98
N ASP A 672 -22.25 -34.41 23.79
CA ASP A 672 -21.98 -35.80 23.43
C ASP A 672 -23.27 -36.58 23.14
N GLY A 673 -23.30 -37.27 22.02
CA GLY A 673 -24.48 -38.02 21.56
C GLY A 673 -25.55 -37.19 20.84
N GLN A 674 -25.34 -35.88 20.61
CA GLN A 674 -26.26 -35.04 19.85
C GLN A 674 -26.18 -35.38 18.35
N GLU A 675 -27.34 -35.42 17.68
CA GLU A 675 -27.41 -35.53 16.21
C GLU A 675 -27.27 -34.15 15.57
N ILE A 676 -26.37 -34.06 14.59
CA ILE A 676 -26.12 -32.83 13.86
C ILE A 676 -26.29 -33.05 12.35
N GLY A 677 -26.79 -32.03 11.69
CA GLY A 677 -26.87 -31.94 10.22
C GLY A 677 -25.61 -31.40 9.57
N GLN A 678 -25.60 -31.46 8.25
CA GLN A 678 -24.58 -30.79 7.47
C GLN A 678 -24.71 -29.26 7.63
N GLY A 679 -23.57 -28.57 7.71
CA GLY A 679 -23.56 -27.09 7.85
C GLY A 679 -23.87 -26.57 9.27
N GLU A 680 -24.05 -27.44 10.26
CA GLU A 680 -24.27 -27.01 11.65
C GLU A 680 -22.95 -26.68 12.38
N VAL A 681 -23.00 -25.70 13.29
CA VAL A 681 -21.85 -25.22 14.03
C VAL A 681 -21.57 -26.12 15.22
N LEU A 682 -20.37 -26.70 15.28
CA LEU A 682 -19.89 -27.56 16.38
C LEU A 682 -19.29 -26.77 17.53
N ALA A 683 -18.49 -25.81 17.19
CA ALA A 683 -17.83 -24.91 18.14
C ALA A 683 -17.67 -23.53 17.54
N ARG A 684 -17.59 -22.52 18.38
CA ARG A 684 -17.30 -21.16 18.00
C ARG A 684 -15.96 -20.75 18.59
N ILE A 685 -15.08 -20.24 17.77
CA ILE A 685 -13.87 -19.58 18.23
C ILE A 685 -14.24 -18.10 18.32
N PRO A 686 -14.43 -17.52 19.54
CA PRO A 686 -14.58 -16.09 19.62
C PRO A 686 -13.32 -15.51 18.96
N VAL A 687 -13.52 -14.68 17.97
CA VAL A 687 -12.49 -13.71 17.60
C VAL A 687 -12.47 -12.79 18.81
N GLU A 688 -11.83 -13.26 19.92
CA GLU A 688 -11.38 -12.32 20.91
C GLU A 688 -10.84 -11.20 20.06
N SER A 689 -11.30 -9.95 20.35
CA SER A 689 -10.49 -8.83 19.92
C SER A 689 -9.12 -9.31 20.33
N GLN A 690 -8.39 -9.78 19.34
CA GLN A 690 -7.00 -10.13 19.54
C GLN A 690 -6.54 -8.93 20.32
N LYS A 691 -6.35 -9.12 21.67
CA LYS A 691 -5.64 -8.15 22.46
C LYS A 691 -4.64 -7.72 21.50
N THR A 692 -5.02 -6.72 20.76
CA THR A 692 -4.32 -6.36 19.58
C THR A 692 -3.13 -7.31 19.43
N ARG A 693 -3.28 -8.47 18.74
CA ARG A 693 -2.11 -8.95 18.03
C ARG A 693 -1.78 -7.69 17.33
N ASP A 694 -0.81 -7.02 17.88
CA ASP A 694 -0.26 -5.82 17.37
C ASP A 694 0.01 -6.15 15.91
N ILE A 695 -1.03 -6.05 15.09
CA ILE A 695 -0.83 -5.78 13.69
C ILE A 695 -0.23 -4.42 13.84
N THR A 696 1.10 -4.41 13.97
CA THR A 696 1.88 -3.21 14.10
C THR A 696 1.51 -2.38 12.91
N GLY A 697 0.42 -1.62 13.05
CA GLY A 697 -0.11 -0.79 11.98
C GLY A 697 0.75 0.46 11.87
N GLY A 698 0.66 1.14 10.76
CA GLY A 698 1.39 2.38 10.55
C GLY A 698 2.89 2.20 10.38
N LEU A 699 3.67 3.17 10.85
CA LEU A 699 5.13 3.23 10.64
C LEU A 699 5.92 2.00 11.14
N PRO A 700 5.62 1.38 12.29
CA PRO A 700 6.29 0.17 12.73
C PRO A 700 6.14 -1.00 11.73
N ARG A 701 4.97 -1.16 11.11
CA ARG A 701 4.75 -2.22 10.10
C ARG A 701 5.59 -1.98 8.84
N VAL A 702 5.65 -0.74 8.38
CA VAL A 702 6.50 -0.37 7.23
C VAL A 702 7.97 -0.65 7.53
N ALA A 703 8.43 -0.30 8.73
CA ALA A 703 9.80 -0.59 9.16
C ALA A 703 10.08 -2.09 9.24
N GLU A 704 9.14 -2.89 9.73
CA GLU A 704 9.25 -4.36 9.80
C GLU A 704 9.35 -4.99 8.40
N LEU A 705 8.53 -4.53 7.45
CA LEU A 705 8.55 -5.01 6.06
C LEU A 705 9.88 -4.70 5.37
N PHE A 706 10.40 -3.47 5.51
CA PHE A 706 11.69 -3.11 4.92
C PHE A 706 12.89 -3.77 5.62
N GLU A 707 12.78 -4.14 6.89
CA GLU A 707 13.82 -4.96 7.56
C GLU A 707 13.70 -6.45 7.24
N ALA A 708 12.71 -6.86 6.46
CA ALA A 708 12.44 -8.26 6.12
C ALA A 708 12.44 -9.19 7.35
N ARG A 709 11.79 -8.75 8.44
CA ARG A 709 11.72 -9.54 9.68
C ARG A 709 10.75 -10.69 9.49
N SER A 710 11.15 -11.87 9.90
CA SER A 710 10.24 -13.02 9.99
C SER A 710 9.21 -12.76 11.08
N PRO A 711 7.90 -12.87 10.80
CA PRO A 711 6.84 -12.72 11.79
C PRO A 711 6.99 -13.73 12.93
N LYS A 712 6.65 -13.37 14.17
CA LYS A 712 6.72 -14.27 15.32
C LYS A 712 5.86 -15.53 15.16
N ASP A 713 4.69 -15.37 14.50
CA ASP A 713 3.72 -16.42 14.24
C ASP A 713 3.58 -16.72 12.75
N ALA A 714 4.71 -16.75 12.02
CA ALA A 714 4.72 -16.96 10.58
C ALA A 714 3.92 -18.20 10.19
N GLY A 715 3.11 -18.08 9.13
CA GLY A 715 2.48 -19.21 8.45
C GLY A 715 3.55 -20.07 7.77
N MET A 716 3.21 -21.30 7.42
CA MET A 716 4.07 -22.18 6.63
C MET A 716 3.47 -22.37 5.25
N LEU A 717 4.30 -22.24 4.22
CA LEU A 717 3.95 -22.46 2.83
C LEU A 717 4.38 -23.86 2.37
N ALA A 718 3.65 -24.44 1.40
CA ALA A 718 4.05 -25.71 0.79
C ALA A 718 5.32 -25.52 -0.04
N GLU A 719 6.35 -26.32 0.21
CA GLU A 719 7.61 -26.28 -0.54
C GLU A 719 7.52 -26.99 -1.90
N VAL A 720 6.66 -28.01 -1.97
CA VAL A 720 6.45 -28.81 -3.17
C VAL A 720 4.98 -29.01 -3.45
N THR A 721 4.63 -29.27 -4.71
CA THR A 721 3.28 -29.65 -5.14
C THR A 721 3.08 -31.13 -4.90
N GLY A 722 2.06 -31.50 -4.11
CA GLY A 722 1.83 -32.91 -3.81
C GLY A 722 0.61 -33.16 -2.95
N THR A 723 0.41 -34.40 -2.54
CA THR A 723 -0.69 -34.83 -1.68
C THR A 723 -0.28 -34.79 -0.21
N VAL A 724 -1.10 -34.18 0.61
CA VAL A 724 -0.85 -34.05 2.05
C VAL A 724 -1.25 -35.31 2.80
N THR A 725 -0.38 -35.80 3.69
CA THR A 725 -0.66 -36.91 4.61
C THR A 725 -0.17 -36.53 6.01
N PHE A 726 -0.94 -36.89 7.03
CA PHE A 726 -0.54 -36.67 8.43
C PHE A 726 0.23 -37.87 8.97
N GLY A 727 1.42 -37.65 9.48
CA GLY A 727 2.23 -38.67 10.13
C GLY A 727 2.06 -38.68 11.65
N LYS A 728 2.74 -39.66 12.31
CA LYS A 728 2.72 -39.79 13.77
C LYS A 728 3.33 -38.57 14.45
N GLU A 729 2.72 -38.10 15.52
CA GLU A 729 3.22 -36.96 16.32
C GLU A 729 4.59 -37.23 16.95
N THR A 730 5.49 -36.25 16.90
CA THR A 730 6.79 -36.30 17.53
C THR A 730 7.03 -35.12 18.43
N LYS A 731 7.40 -35.38 19.71
CA LYS A 731 7.86 -34.41 20.70
C LYS A 731 7.12 -33.05 20.72
N GLY A 732 5.78 -33.05 20.68
CA GLY A 732 4.98 -31.83 20.72
C GLY A 732 4.83 -31.10 19.38
N LYS A 733 5.22 -31.69 18.27
CA LYS A 733 5.00 -31.21 16.91
C LYS A 733 4.17 -32.22 16.14
N GLN A 734 3.29 -31.74 15.30
CA GLN A 734 2.51 -32.56 14.34
C GLN A 734 3.37 -32.74 13.10
N ARG A 735 3.49 -33.96 12.63
CA ARG A 735 4.21 -34.29 11.40
C ARG A 735 3.22 -34.26 10.24
N LEU A 736 3.51 -33.45 9.25
CA LEU A 736 2.78 -33.40 7.99
C LEU A 736 3.77 -33.80 6.90
N MET A 737 3.36 -34.70 6.03
CA MET A 737 4.15 -35.16 4.90
C MET A 737 3.44 -34.74 3.62
N ILE A 738 4.17 -34.19 2.67
CA ILE A 738 3.69 -33.92 1.32
C ILE A 738 4.42 -34.87 0.37
N THR A 739 3.68 -35.76 -0.25
CA THR A 739 4.22 -36.70 -1.24
C THR A 739 4.19 -35.99 -2.60
N ASP A 740 5.36 -35.78 -3.18
CA ASP A 740 5.51 -35.16 -4.49
C ASP A 740 5.06 -36.12 -5.60
N ASN A 741 4.86 -35.62 -6.82
CA ASN A 741 4.53 -36.41 -8.03
C ASN A 741 5.61 -37.46 -8.35
N GLU A 742 6.84 -37.29 -7.88
CA GLU A 742 7.94 -38.25 -8.01
C GLU A 742 7.94 -39.31 -6.90
N GLY A 743 7.01 -39.25 -5.94
CA GLY A 743 6.90 -40.19 -4.82
C GLY A 743 7.89 -39.95 -3.68
N VAL A 744 8.46 -38.74 -3.60
CA VAL A 744 9.33 -38.34 -2.49
C VAL A 744 8.50 -37.67 -1.40
N ASP A 745 8.66 -38.13 -0.17
CA ASP A 745 7.96 -37.54 0.99
C ASP A 745 8.77 -36.40 1.59
N HIS A 746 8.17 -35.21 1.59
CA HIS A 746 8.72 -34.03 2.27
C HIS A 746 8.06 -33.86 3.64
N GLU A 747 8.86 -33.86 4.69
CA GLU A 747 8.39 -33.80 6.07
C GLU A 747 8.37 -32.37 6.62
N PHE A 748 7.22 -31.95 7.15
CA PHE A 748 7.01 -30.68 7.83
C PHE A 748 6.64 -30.90 9.29
N LEU A 749 7.34 -30.23 10.20
CA LEU A 749 7.10 -30.32 11.63
C LEU A 749 6.38 -29.08 12.14
N ILE A 750 5.07 -29.17 12.27
CA ILE A 750 4.18 -28.07 12.66
C ILE A 750 4.06 -28.01 14.18
N PRO A 751 4.31 -26.87 14.85
CA PRO A 751 4.03 -26.72 16.27
C PRO A 751 2.53 -26.92 16.56
N LYS A 752 2.20 -27.57 17.69
CA LYS A 752 0.81 -27.87 18.06
C LYS A 752 -0.06 -26.64 18.31
N ASP A 753 0.56 -25.49 18.54
CA ASP A 753 -0.13 -24.24 18.83
C ASP A 753 -0.69 -23.55 17.56
N LYS A 754 -0.32 -24.06 16.38
CA LYS A 754 -0.73 -23.47 15.10
C LYS A 754 -1.89 -24.22 14.48
N THR A 755 -2.76 -23.48 13.80
CA THR A 755 -3.91 -24.03 13.09
C THR A 755 -3.46 -24.48 11.70
N VAL A 756 -3.67 -25.77 11.38
CA VAL A 756 -3.40 -26.33 10.05
C VAL A 756 -4.60 -26.08 9.16
N LEU A 757 -4.37 -25.58 7.96
CA LEU A 757 -5.42 -25.19 7.00
C LEU A 757 -5.77 -26.32 6.04
N VAL A 758 -4.91 -27.33 5.91
CA VAL A 758 -5.04 -28.43 4.94
C VAL A 758 -5.57 -29.70 5.61
N HIS A 759 -6.23 -30.55 4.82
CA HIS A 759 -6.78 -31.82 5.24
C HIS A 759 -5.96 -32.99 4.70
N ASP A 760 -6.09 -34.15 5.33
CA ASP A 760 -5.47 -35.39 4.87
C ASP A 760 -6.00 -35.80 3.49
N GLY A 761 -5.12 -36.10 2.55
CA GLY A 761 -5.46 -36.41 1.16
C GLY A 761 -5.69 -35.19 0.25
N GLN A 762 -5.54 -33.96 0.74
CA GLN A 762 -5.66 -32.74 -0.10
C GLN A 762 -4.41 -32.58 -0.97
N VAL A 763 -4.61 -32.18 -2.23
CA VAL A 763 -3.52 -31.78 -3.13
C VAL A 763 -3.23 -30.30 -2.91
N VAL A 764 -1.98 -29.99 -2.59
CA VAL A 764 -1.50 -28.60 -2.42
C VAL A 764 -0.51 -28.25 -3.51
N GLN A 765 -0.52 -26.98 -3.92
CA GLN A 765 0.46 -26.43 -4.87
C GLN A 765 1.61 -25.79 -4.14
N LYS A 766 2.77 -25.72 -4.80
CA LYS A 766 3.94 -24.99 -4.28
C LYS A 766 3.58 -23.53 -3.98
N GLY A 767 3.84 -23.07 -2.73
CA GLY A 767 3.51 -21.73 -2.26
C GLY A 767 2.11 -21.58 -1.68
N GLU A 768 1.29 -22.65 -1.59
CA GLU A 768 0.00 -22.62 -0.91
C GLU A 768 0.18 -22.65 0.62
N GLU A 769 -0.69 -21.94 1.35
CA GLU A 769 -0.62 -21.86 2.81
C GLU A 769 -1.06 -23.17 3.47
N ILE A 770 -0.16 -23.80 4.20
CA ILE A 770 -0.42 -25.00 5.00
C ILE A 770 -0.89 -24.63 6.40
N VAL A 771 -0.26 -23.61 6.98
CA VAL A 771 -0.50 -23.16 8.35
C VAL A 771 -0.92 -21.71 8.35
N ASP A 772 -1.99 -21.37 9.08
CA ASP A 772 -2.51 -20.02 9.22
C ASP A 772 -1.46 -19.10 9.88
N GLY A 773 -1.24 -17.95 9.27
CA GLY A 773 -0.34 -16.92 9.78
C GLY A 773 0.17 -15.99 8.65
N PRO A 774 0.79 -14.86 9.02
CA PRO A 774 1.39 -13.99 8.04
C PRO A 774 2.54 -14.70 7.32
N ALA A 775 2.62 -14.53 6.00
CA ALA A 775 3.67 -15.16 5.19
C ALA A 775 5.05 -14.55 5.52
N ASP A 776 6.08 -15.39 5.58
CA ASP A 776 7.47 -14.92 5.73
C ASP A 776 7.99 -14.43 4.36
N PRO A 777 8.49 -13.19 4.24
CA PRO A 777 9.07 -12.70 3.00
C PRO A 777 10.20 -13.58 2.45
N HIS A 778 10.99 -14.20 3.29
CA HIS A 778 12.07 -15.10 2.88
C HIS A 778 11.55 -16.38 2.21
N ASP A 779 10.46 -16.94 2.72
CA ASP A 779 9.83 -18.12 2.13
C ASP A 779 9.15 -17.77 0.80
N ILE A 780 8.51 -16.59 0.71
CA ILE A 780 7.95 -16.10 -0.55
C ILE A 780 9.03 -16.00 -1.63
N LEU A 781 10.19 -15.41 -1.30
CA LEU A 781 11.30 -15.30 -2.26
C LEU A 781 11.80 -16.69 -2.71
N ARG A 782 12.00 -17.60 -1.76
CA ARG A 782 12.53 -18.94 -2.03
C ARG A 782 11.58 -19.79 -2.89
N LEU A 783 10.26 -19.71 -2.63
CA LEU A 783 9.27 -20.59 -3.23
C LEU A 783 8.62 -20.00 -4.48
N LEU A 784 8.26 -18.73 -4.44
CA LEU A 784 7.47 -18.05 -5.48
C LEU A 784 8.29 -17.08 -6.36
N GLY A 785 9.50 -16.71 -5.94
CA GLY A 785 10.40 -15.87 -6.71
C GLY A 785 10.32 -14.38 -6.42
N ILE A 786 11.08 -13.58 -7.20
CA ILE A 786 11.27 -12.13 -6.98
C ILE A 786 9.98 -11.36 -7.23
N GLU A 787 9.21 -11.71 -8.27
CA GLU A 787 8.00 -10.99 -8.65
C GLU A 787 6.92 -11.06 -7.56
N ALA A 788 6.68 -12.26 -7.02
CA ALA A 788 5.72 -12.47 -5.95
C ALA A 788 6.13 -11.75 -4.66
N LEU A 789 7.42 -11.79 -4.31
CA LEU A 789 7.95 -11.03 -3.16
C LEU A 789 7.76 -9.54 -3.33
N ALA A 790 8.11 -9.00 -4.50
CA ALA A 790 7.99 -7.58 -4.78
C ALA A 790 6.54 -7.13 -4.71
N ARG A 791 5.62 -7.89 -5.30
CA ARG A 791 4.17 -7.64 -5.22
C ARG A 791 3.70 -7.64 -3.77
N TYR A 792 4.08 -8.64 -2.98
CA TYR A 792 3.72 -8.72 -1.57
C TYR A 792 4.20 -7.50 -0.78
N ILE A 793 5.47 -7.12 -0.90
CA ILE A 793 6.01 -5.96 -0.17
C ILE A 793 5.36 -4.66 -0.62
N VAL A 794 5.17 -4.47 -1.94
CA VAL A 794 4.53 -3.26 -2.48
C VAL A 794 3.10 -3.13 -1.98
N ASP A 795 2.30 -4.20 -2.05
CA ASP A 795 0.90 -4.18 -1.64
C ASP A 795 0.78 -3.91 -0.13
N GLU A 796 1.54 -4.61 0.71
CA GLU A 796 1.54 -4.41 2.17
C GLU A 796 1.98 -3.00 2.59
N VAL A 797 3.02 -2.46 1.97
CA VAL A 797 3.49 -1.09 2.26
C VAL A 797 2.46 -0.07 1.78
N GLN A 798 1.94 -0.23 0.57
CA GLN A 798 0.92 0.66 0.02
C GLN A 798 -0.37 0.67 0.84
N ASP A 799 -0.79 -0.46 1.39
CA ASP A 799 -1.97 -0.53 2.26
C ASP A 799 -1.83 0.37 3.49
N VAL A 800 -0.66 0.35 4.12
CA VAL A 800 -0.38 1.24 5.25
C VAL A 800 -0.50 2.72 4.84
N TYR A 801 0.05 3.11 3.69
CA TYR A 801 0.01 4.49 3.21
C TYR A 801 -1.38 4.90 2.71
N ARG A 802 -2.08 4.02 1.99
CA ARG A 802 -3.44 4.27 1.49
C ARG A 802 -4.45 4.49 2.60
N LEU A 803 -4.41 3.70 3.68
CA LEU A 803 -5.25 3.89 4.87
C LEU A 803 -5.10 5.29 5.48
N GLN A 804 -3.94 5.92 5.30
CA GLN A 804 -3.68 7.29 5.75
C GLN A 804 -3.98 8.35 4.67
N GLY A 805 -4.44 7.92 3.49
CA GLY A 805 -4.73 8.80 2.35
C GLY A 805 -3.48 9.39 1.68
N VAL A 806 -2.32 8.80 1.90
CA VAL A 806 -1.05 9.18 1.25
C VAL A 806 -0.87 8.38 -0.04
N LYS A 807 -0.58 9.06 -1.13
CA LYS A 807 -0.32 8.45 -2.43
C LYS A 807 1.17 8.45 -2.72
N ILE A 808 1.74 7.28 -2.96
CA ILE A 808 3.13 7.08 -3.38
C ILE A 808 3.12 6.20 -4.61
N ASN A 809 3.96 6.48 -5.60
CA ASN A 809 4.08 5.62 -6.77
C ASN A 809 4.83 4.32 -6.42
N ASP A 810 4.35 3.19 -6.93
CA ASP A 810 4.92 1.86 -6.67
C ASP A 810 6.41 1.76 -7.05
N LYS A 811 6.87 2.52 -8.05
CA LYS A 811 8.28 2.50 -8.49
C LYS A 811 9.28 2.83 -7.39
N HIS A 812 8.92 3.69 -6.43
CA HIS A 812 9.77 4.05 -5.31
C HIS A 812 9.98 2.88 -4.35
N ILE A 813 8.93 2.10 -4.10
CA ILE A 813 9.01 0.90 -3.27
C ILE A 813 9.80 -0.19 -4.01
N GLU A 814 9.58 -0.35 -5.32
CA GLU A 814 10.32 -1.30 -6.16
C GLU A 814 11.83 -1.02 -6.18
N VAL A 815 12.22 0.26 -6.20
CA VAL A 815 13.63 0.68 -6.06
C VAL A 815 14.25 0.20 -4.74
N ILE A 816 13.52 0.34 -3.63
CA ILE A 816 13.99 -0.16 -2.33
C ILE A 816 14.11 -1.69 -2.34
N VAL A 817 13.10 -2.39 -2.86
CA VAL A 817 13.13 -3.87 -2.96
C VAL A 817 14.29 -4.35 -3.82
N ARG A 818 14.61 -3.66 -4.93
CA ARG A 818 15.79 -3.95 -5.75
C ARG A 818 17.08 -3.90 -4.92
N GLN A 819 17.23 -2.91 -4.06
CA GLN A 819 18.41 -2.79 -3.19
C GLN A 819 18.43 -3.86 -2.08
N MET A 820 17.28 -4.31 -1.60
CA MET A 820 17.19 -5.43 -0.66
C MET A 820 17.62 -6.77 -1.28
N LEU A 821 17.48 -6.92 -2.60
CA LEU A 821 17.84 -8.11 -3.39
C LEU A 821 19.21 -8.00 -4.08
N ARG A 822 20.04 -7.06 -3.66
CA ARG A 822 21.35 -6.78 -4.29
C ARG A 822 22.34 -7.92 -4.12
N ARG A 823 22.32 -8.66 -3.01
CA ARG A 823 23.23 -9.77 -2.71
C ARG A 823 22.61 -11.12 -3.03
N VAL A 824 23.49 -12.04 -3.39
CA VAL A 824 23.16 -13.43 -3.71
C VAL A 824 24.09 -14.38 -2.93
N ILE A 825 23.65 -15.61 -2.74
CA ILE A 825 24.45 -16.69 -2.16
C ILE A 825 24.91 -17.59 -3.30
N VAL A 826 26.21 -17.90 -3.34
CA VAL A 826 26.78 -18.82 -4.32
C VAL A 826 26.36 -20.26 -3.97
N ALA A 827 25.56 -20.89 -4.84
CA ALA A 827 25.13 -22.28 -4.66
C ALA A 827 26.20 -23.27 -5.14
N ASP A 828 26.72 -23.12 -6.36
CA ASP A 828 27.84 -23.84 -6.92
C ASP A 828 28.83 -22.86 -7.53
N PRO A 829 30.10 -22.80 -7.06
CA PRO A 829 31.06 -21.83 -7.56
C PRO A 829 31.58 -22.14 -8.97
N GLY A 830 31.35 -23.33 -9.51
CA GLY A 830 31.90 -23.71 -10.79
C GLY A 830 33.42 -23.55 -10.85
N ASP A 831 33.91 -22.92 -11.93
CA ASP A 831 35.36 -22.62 -12.13
C ASP A 831 35.69 -21.14 -11.82
N THR A 832 34.79 -20.42 -11.18
CA THR A 832 34.98 -19.05 -10.68
C THR A 832 35.74 -19.10 -9.34
N GLY A 833 36.38 -18.02 -8.94
CA GLY A 833 37.16 -17.96 -7.71
C GLY A 833 36.34 -17.85 -6.41
N PHE A 834 35.02 -18.04 -6.46
CA PHE A 834 34.13 -17.93 -5.29
C PHE A 834 34.09 -19.20 -4.44
N ILE A 835 33.63 -19.05 -3.21
CA ILE A 835 33.46 -20.17 -2.25
C ILE A 835 31.95 -20.48 -2.15
N GLN A 836 31.61 -21.76 -2.04
CA GLN A 836 30.22 -22.18 -1.84
C GLN A 836 29.62 -21.58 -0.55
N GLY A 837 28.43 -21.01 -0.64
CA GLY A 837 27.75 -20.34 0.47
C GLY A 837 28.24 -18.91 0.75
N GLU A 838 29.14 -18.36 -0.04
CA GLU A 838 29.58 -16.98 0.07
C GLU A 838 28.48 -16.01 -0.38
N GLN A 839 28.37 -14.88 0.34
CA GLN A 839 27.46 -13.81 -0.02
C GLN A 839 28.18 -12.75 -0.85
N VAL A 840 27.87 -12.71 -2.14
CA VAL A 840 28.52 -11.81 -3.10
C VAL A 840 27.50 -10.82 -3.68
N GLU A 841 27.97 -9.69 -4.15
CA GLU A 841 27.15 -8.76 -4.90
C GLU A 841 26.76 -9.35 -6.27
N ARG A 842 25.49 -9.27 -6.64
CA ARG A 842 24.96 -9.84 -7.89
C ARG A 842 25.73 -9.34 -9.13
N ALA A 843 26.09 -8.04 -9.15
CA ALA A 843 26.85 -7.46 -10.25
C ALA A 843 28.24 -8.10 -10.42
N GLU A 844 28.98 -8.27 -9.33
CA GLU A 844 30.29 -8.87 -9.29
C GLU A 844 30.28 -10.35 -9.74
N LEU A 845 29.28 -11.10 -9.26
CA LEU A 845 29.12 -12.51 -9.66
C LEU A 845 28.79 -12.63 -11.17
N LEU A 846 27.93 -11.74 -11.68
CA LEU A 846 27.61 -11.76 -13.13
C LEU A 846 28.82 -11.36 -13.99
N ASP A 847 29.64 -10.40 -13.54
CA ASP A 847 30.90 -10.02 -14.23
C ASP A 847 31.89 -11.19 -14.26
N ALA A 848 32.04 -11.89 -13.14
CA ALA A 848 32.89 -13.09 -13.05
C ALA A 848 32.35 -14.24 -13.92
N ASN A 849 31.03 -14.39 -14.00
CA ASN A 849 30.42 -15.40 -14.88
C ASN A 849 30.62 -15.06 -16.35
N ASP A 850 30.53 -13.80 -16.74
CA ASP A 850 30.78 -13.36 -18.12
C ASP A 850 32.26 -13.61 -18.52
N GLU A 851 33.20 -13.37 -17.58
CA GLU A 851 34.59 -13.68 -17.78
C GLU A 851 34.83 -15.19 -17.90
N ALA A 852 34.23 -16.00 -17.03
CA ALA A 852 34.31 -17.46 -17.09
C ALA A 852 33.75 -18.02 -18.41
N ILE A 853 32.60 -17.48 -18.88
CA ILE A 853 31.98 -17.88 -20.15
C ILE A 853 32.89 -17.50 -21.32
N SER A 854 33.53 -16.32 -21.30
CA SER A 854 34.47 -15.88 -22.34
C SER A 854 35.68 -16.80 -22.43
N GLN A 855 36.08 -17.44 -21.33
CA GLN A 855 37.15 -18.41 -21.20
C GLN A 855 36.70 -19.86 -21.41
N ASN A 856 35.44 -20.11 -21.78
CA ASN A 856 34.79 -21.44 -21.86
C ASN A 856 34.89 -22.29 -20.58
N LYS A 857 34.81 -21.63 -19.40
CA LYS A 857 34.76 -22.24 -18.09
C LYS A 857 33.29 -22.32 -17.59
N ARG A 858 33.05 -23.17 -16.59
CA ARG A 858 31.70 -23.28 -15.98
C ARG A 858 31.38 -22.04 -15.15
N PRO A 859 30.25 -21.37 -15.39
CA PRO A 859 29.82 -20.23 -14.57
C PRO A 859 29.33 -20.68 -13.18
N ALA A 860 29.35 -19.77 -12.21
CA ALA A 860 28.78 -19.98 -10.90
C ALA A 860 27.25 -19.88 -10.93
N THR A 861 26.59 -20.75 -10.15
CA THR A 861 25.14 -20.66 -9.91
C THR A 861 24.87 -20.00 -8.56
N TYR A 862 23.74 -19.28 -8.46
CA TYR A 862 23.43 -18.51 -7.26
C TYR A 862 21.94 -18.58 -6.88
N GLU A 863 21.67 -18.34 -5.60
CA GLU A 863 20.34 -18.16 -5.05
C GLU A 863 20.14 -16.70 -4.61
N ASN A 864 18.92 -16.17 -4.82
CA ASN A 864 18.61 -14.81 -4.40
C ASN A 864 18.50 -14.74 -2.87
N LEU A 865 19.12 -13.71 -2.28
CA LEU A 865 19.08 -13.43 -0.86
C LEU A 865 18.31 -12.14 -0.59
N LEU A 866 17.34 -12.19 0.32
CA LEU A 866 16.65 -11.01 0.81
C LEU A 866 17.35 -10.48 2.06
N LEU A 867 17.81 -9.24 2.01
CA LEU A 867 18.39 -8.55 3.16
C LEU A 867 17.47 -7.42 3.62
N GLY A 868 17.35 -7.24 4.93
CA GLY A 868 16.75 -6.03 5.49
C GLY A 868 17.61 -4.80 5.17
N ILE A 869 16.98 -3.63 5.10
CA ILE A 869 17.65 -2.37 4.72
C ILE A 869 18.89 -2.06 5.57
N THR A 870 18.85 -2.34 6.87
CA THR A 870 20.00 -2.14 7.77
C THR A 870 21.17 -3.07 7.42
N LYS A 871 20.90 -4.36 7.21
CA LYS A 871 21.94 -5.31 6.79
C LYS A 871 22.49 -4.99 5.41
N ALA A 872 21.62 -4.62 4.48
CA ALA A 872 22.02 -4.22 3.14
C ALA A 872 22.94 -2.99 3.15
N SER A 873 22.65 -2.00 4.00
CA SER A 873 23.50 -0.81 4.16
C SER A 873 24.88 -1.12 4.74
N LEU A 874 24.96 -2.06 5.70
CA LEU A 874 26.24 -2.46 6.33
C LEU A 874 27.06 -3.41 5.45
N SER A 875 26.42 -4.16 4.58
CA SER A 875 27.10 -5.13 3.70
C SER A 875 27.46 -4.58 2.32
N THR A 876 27.44 -3.27 2.13
CA THR A 876 27.87 -2.63 0.88
C THR A 876 29.40 -2.80 0.66
N ASP A 877 29.82 -2.73 -0.62
CA ASP A 877 31.24 -2.79 -0.96
C ASP A 877 32.02 -1.56 -0.47
N SER A 878 31.34 -0.41 -0.35
CA SER A 878 31.93 0.80 0.19
C SER A 878 31.99 0.75 1.73
N PHE A 879 33.20 0.57 2.26
CA PHE A 879 33.41 0.62 3.71
C PHE A 879 33.25 2.04 4.28
N ILE A 880 33.47 3.09 3.49
CA ILE A 880 33.27 4.49 3.91
C ILE A 880 31.78 4.73 4.20
N SER A 881 30.91 4.32 3.29
CA SER A 881 29.48 4.43 3.46
C SER A 881 28.96 3.63 4.64
N ALA A 882 29.38 2.38 4.76
CA ALA A 882 28.98 1.51 5.87
C ALA A 882 29.44 2.03 7.23
N ALA A 883 30.68 2.53 7.32
CA ALA A 883 31.24 3.10 8.56
C ALA A 883 30.52 4.39 8.98
N SER A 884 30.07 5.19 8.04
CA SER A 884 29.32 6.42 8.34
C SER A 884 27.86 6.17 8.78
N PHE A 885 27.36 4.97 8.61
CA PHE A 885 26.00 4.59 8.98
C PHE A 885 25.91 4.08 10.42
N GLN A 886 26.46 2.91 10.72
CA GLN A 886 26.46 2.28 12.06
C GLN A 886 27.70 1.39 12.23
N GLU A 887 27.98 0.98 13.47
CA GLU A 887 29.07 0.05 13.79
C GLU A 887 30.46 0.48 13.24
N THR A 888 30.76 1.77 13.31
CA THR A 888 31.91 2.40 12.67
C THR A 888 33.23 1.67 12.97
N THR A 889 33.48 1.33 14.23
CA THR A 889 34.73 0.64 14.66
C THR A 889 34.83 -0.74 14.04
N ARG A 890 33.76 -1.51 14.03
CA ARG A 890 33.74 -2.87 13.47
C ARG A 890 34.00 -2.85 11.96
N VAL A 891 33.28 -2.00 11.25
CA VAL A 891 33.39 -1.87 9.77
C VAL A 891 34.78 -1.44 9.36
N LEU A 892 35.35 -0.43 10.02
CA LEU A 892 36.73 0.04 9.74
C LEU A 892 37.78 -1.01 10.07
N THR A 893 37.63 -1.73 11.17
CA THR A 893 38.58 -2.82 11.55
C THR A 893 38.55 -3.95 10.52
N GLU A 894 37.35 -4.41 10.13
CA GLU A 894 37.20 -5.46 9.09
C GLU A 894 37.77 -5.02 7.75
N ALA A 895 37.49 -3.76 7.33
CA ALA A 895 38.02 -3.23 6.10
C ALA A 895 39.54 -3.13 6.08
N ALA A 896 40.15 -2.71 7.21
CA ALA A 896 41.60 -2.64 7.36
C ALA A 896 42.26 -4.03 7.32
N ILE A 897 41.67 -5.04 7.98
CA ILE A 897 42.20 -6.43 7.98
C ILE A 897 42.13 -7.04 6.59
N MET A 898 41.00 -6.80 5.86
CA MET A 898 40.78 -7.35 4.52
C MET A 898 41.46 -6.55 3.41
N GLY A 899 42.03 -5.38 3.71
CA GLY A 899 42.66 -4.52 2.72
C GLY A 899 41.65 -4.01 1.65
N LYS A 900 40.39 -3.73 2.02
CA LYS A 900 39.36 -3.30 1.10
C LYS A 900 39.69 -1.98 0.43
N VAL A 901 39.36 -1.86 -0.84
CA VAL A 901 39.46 -0.64 -1.67
C VAL A 901 38.08 -0.13 -1.99
N ASP A 902 37.83 1.15 -1.73
CA ASP A 902 36.57 1.80 -2.07
C ASP A 902 36.66 2.49 -3.44
N HIS A 903 35.79 2.11 -4.34
CA HIS A 903 35.74 2.65 -5.71
C HIS A 903 34.98 3.97 -5.84
N LEU A 904 34.48 4.54 -4.74
CA LEU A 904 33.73 5.81 -4.69
C LEU A 904 32.57 5.89 -5.69
N ARG A 905 31.79 4.81 -5.80
CA ARG A 905 30.67 4.71 -6.73
C ARG A 905 29.40 5.43 -6.24
N GLY A 906 29.19 5.52 -4.92
CA GLY A 906 28.02 6.12 -4.32
C GLY A 906 28.12 7.65 -4.12
N LEU A 907 27.02 8.27 -3.71
CA LEU A 907 26.99 9.72 -3.46
C LEU A 907 27.70 10.08 -2.16
N LYS A 908 27.47 9.30 -1.11
CA LYS A 908 27.92 9.57 0.25
C LYS A 908 29.43 9.52 0.39
N GLU A 909 30.08 8.54 -0.22
CA GLU A 909 31.52 8.40 -0.24
C GLU A 909 32.21 9.62 -0.88
N ASN A 910 31.68 10.08 -2.01
CA ASN A 910 32.20 11.26 -2.68
C ASN A 910 32.01 12.53 -1.87
N VAL A 911 30.89 12.70 -1.20
CA VAL A 911 30.63 13.84 -0.30
C VAL A 911 31.60 13.84 0.88
N ILE A 912 31.84 12.67 1.51
CA ILE A 912 32.78 12.56 2.64
C ILE A 912 34.21 12.91 2.24
N VAL A 913 34.63 12.47 1.03
CA VAL A 913 35.97 12.73 0.52
C VAL A 913 36.09 14.16 -0.06
N GLY A 914 35.00 14.88 -0.26
CA GLY A 914 34.99 16.25 -0.82
C GLY A 914 35.08 16.30 -2.32
N ARG A 915 34.70 15.23 -3.02
CA ARG A 915 34.60 15.17 -4.50
C ARG A 915 33.19 15.50 -4.97
N LEU A 916 33.07 15.86 -6.25
CA LEU A 916 31.76 16.00 -6.88
C LEU A 916 31.04 14.65 -6.88
N ILE A 917 29.72 14.68 -6.70
CA ILE A 917 28.89 13.46 -6.71
C ILE A 917 28.74 12.90 -8.11
N PRO A 918 28.69 11.58 -8.31
CA PRO A 918 28.48 10.95 -9.61
C PRO A 918 27.01 10.96 -10.03
N ALA A 919 26.31 12.06 -9.81
CA ALA A 919 24.91 12.27 -10.15
C ALA A 919 24.66 13.72 -10.57
N GLY A 920 23.55 13.96 -11.27
CA GLY A 920 23.17 15.30 -11.71
C GLY A 920 24.24 15.92 -12.62
N THR A 921 24.61 17.16 -12.33
CA THR A 921 25.62 17.92 -13.11
C THR A 921 27.04 17.37 -12.95
N GLY A 922 27.32 16.68 -11.82
CA GLY A 922 28.61 16.05 -11.57
C GLY A 922 28.91 14.80 -12.39
N LEU A 923 27.87 14.18 -13.01
CA LEU A 923 28.04 12.95 -13.80
C LEU A 923 28.97 13.15 -14.99
N ALA A 924 28.89 14.29 -15.66
CA ALA A 924 29.76 14.62 -16.80
C ALA A 924 31.24 14.67 -16.40
N TYR A 925 31.55 15.25 -15.25
CA TYR A 925 32.89 15.27 -14.69
C TYR A 925 33.41 13.84 -14.43
N HIS A 926 32.62 13.00 -13.78
CA HIS A 926 33.01 11.61 -13.50
C HIS A 926 33.16 10.77 -14.77
N LYS A 927 32.33 10.97 -15.80
CA LYS A 927 32.51 10.33 -17.11
C LYS A 927 33.83 10.75 -17.78
N ALA A 928 34.17 12.05 -17.71
CA ALA A 928 35.43 12.56 -18.25
C ALA A 928 36.66 12.03 -17.49
N VAL A 929 36.61 11.94 -16.16
CA VAL A 929 37.69 11.38 -15.34
C VAL A 929 37.89 9.90 -15.68
N LYS A 930 36.83 9.10 -15.71
CA LYS A 930 36.91 7.68 -16.09
C LYS A 930 37.45 7.46 -17.49
N ALA A 931 37.04 8.29 -18.46
CA ALA A 931 37.57 8.23 -19.81
C ALA A 931 39.11 8.52 -19.85
N ARG A 932 39.57 9.50 -19.05
CA ARG A 932 40.98 9.81 -18.93
C ARG A 932 41.75 8.68 -18.23
N GLU A 933 41.25 8.15 -17.14
CA GLU A 933 41.87 7.01 -16.44
C GLU A 933 41.93 5.76 -17.33
N ALA A 934 40.90 5.51 -18.14
CA ALA A 934 40.89 4.41 -19.09
C ALA A 934 41.91 4.63 -20.21
N ALA A 935 42.10 5.87 -20.69
CA ALA A 935 43.12 6.21 -21.67
C ALA A 935 44.53 6.04 -21.08
N GLU A 936 44.79 6.54 -19.88
CA GLU A 936 46.06 6.38 -19.18
C GLU A 936 46.39 4.89 -18.90
N ALA A 937 45.37 4.09 -18.52
CA ALA A 937 45.54 2.64 -18.32
C ALA A 937 45.82 1.90 -19.65
N ALA A 938 45.19 2.31 -20.74
CA ALA A 938 45.46 1.76 -22.07
C ALA A 938 46.88 2.12 -22.56
N GLU A 939 47.33 3.35 -22.33
CA GLU A 939 48.70 3.76 -22.63
C GLU A 939 49.73 3.00 -21.78
N ALA A 940 49.48 2.84 -20.49
CA ALA A 940 50.34 2.07 -19.58
C ALA A 940 50.44 0.60 -20.01
N LYS A 941 49.29 0.02 -20.43
CA LYS A 941 49.24 -1.35 -20.94
C LYS A 941 50.02 -1.52 -22.25
N ALA A 942 49.83 -0.60 -23.16
CA ALA A 942 50.57 -0.56 -24.44
C ALA A 942 52.11 -0.41 -24.20
N LEU A 943 52.49 0.44 -23.23
CA LEU A 943 53.89 0.63 -22.87
C LEU A 943 54.48 -0.66 -22.24
N ALA A 944 53.69 -1.33 -21.36
CA ALA A 944 54.11 -2.61 -20.76
C ALA A 944 54.24 -3.71 -21.83
N GLU A 945 53.34 -3.80 -22.78
CA GLU A 945 53.41 -4.74 -23.89
C GLU A 945 54.60 -4.43 -24.81
N ALA A 946 54.90 -3.16 -25.09
CA ALA A 946 56.07 -2.76 -25.81
C ALA A 946 57.36 -3.13 -25.08
N THR A 947 57.45 -2.89 -23.78
CA THR A 947 58.62 -3.27 -22.98
C THR A 947 58.84 -4.80 -22.89
N VAL A 948 57.75 -5.57 -22.82
CA VAL A 948 57.82 -7.04 -22.88
C VAL A 948 58.28 -7.51 -24.27
N ALA A 949 57.75 -6.89 -25.33
CA ALA A 949 58.15 -7.20 -26.71
C ALA A 949 59.65 -6.89 -26.93
N GLU A 950 60.11 -5.76 -26.39
CA GLU A 950 61.55 -5.38 -26.48
C GLU A 950 62.43 -6.36 -25.66
N GLN A 951 62.01 -6.80 -24.48
CA GLN A 951 62.68 -7.83 -23.70
C GLN A 951 62.72 -9.19 -24.39
N VAL A 952 61.65 -9.57 -25.07
CA VAL A 952 61.57 -10.81 -25.85
C VAL A 952 62.47 -10.70 -27.08
N ALA A 953 62.53 -9.52 -27.75
CA ALA A 953 63.45 -9.28 -28.88
C ALA A 953 64.89 -9.36 -28.46
N VAL A 954 65.28 -8.74 -27.32
CA VAL A 954 66.62 -8.83 -26.75
C VAL A 954 66.99 -10.28 -26.32
N ALA A 955 66.08 -11.01 -25.74
CA ALA A 955 66.27 -12.41 -25.38
C ALA A 955 66.43 -13.30 -26.65
N THR A 956 65.72 -13.04 -27.70
CA THR A 956 65.84 -13.75 -28.99
C THR A 956 67.14 -13.42 -29.71
N GLU A 957 67.60 -12.18 -29.65
CA GLU A 957 68.94 -11.81 -30.17
C GLU A 957 70.05 -12.47 -29.38
N GLN A 958 69.97 -12.49 -28.05
CA GLN A 958 70.94 -13.19 -27.21
C GLN A 958 70.97 -14.71 -27.45
N ALA A 959 69.78 -15.31 -27.67
CA ALA A 959 69.70 -16.71 -28.04
C ALA A 959 70.28 -16.99 -29.44
N ALA A 960 70.06 -16.11 -30.39
CA ALA A 960 70.67 -16.21 -31.73
C ALA A 960 72.18 -16.05 -31.70
N GLN A 961 72.73 -15.14 -30.90
CA GLN A 961 74.15 -14.98 -30.65
C GLN A 961 74.78 -16.17 -29.99
N SER A 962 74.17 -16.80 -29.04
CA SER A 962 74.63 -18.01 -28.38
C SER A 962 74.57 -19.23 -29.32
N ALA A 963 73.53 -19.31 -30.16
CA ALA A 963 73.49 -20.38 -31.19
C ALA A 963 74.53 -20.23 -32.30
N SER A 964 74.98 -19.01 -32.60
CA SER A 964 76.07 -18.78 -33.63
C SER A 964 77.47 -19.09 -33.04
N ALA A 965 77.60 -19.09 -31.73
CA ALA A 965 78.90 -19.40 -31.06
C ALA A 965 79.18 -20.89 -30.91
N GLN A 966 78.23 -21.78 -31.18
CA GLN A 966 78.41 -23.23 -31.19
C GLN A 966 78.47 -23.79 -32.61
N LYS A 967 79.51 -23.44 -33.38
CA LYS A 967 79.89 -24.24 -34.51
C LYS A 967 80.84 -25.33 -34.07
N PRO A 968 80.54 -26.60 -34.35
CA PRO A 968 81.43 -27.66 -34.04
C PRO A 968 82.70 -27.60 -34.97
N GLU A 969 83.87 -27.53 -34.36
CA GLU A 969 85.10 -27.82 -35.10
C GLU A 969 85.05 -29.25 -35.64
N SER A 970 85.26 -29.38 -36.96
CA SER A 970 85.40 -30.68 -37.63
C SER A 970 86.70 -31.25 -37.20
N PRO A 971 86.89 -32.55 -36.90
CA PRO A 971 88.19 -33.14 -36.67
C PRO A 971 88.91 -33.30 -37.97
N ALA A 972 90.15 -32.79 -38.01
CA ALA A 972 91.12 -33.04 -39.04
C ALA A 972 91.50 -34.56 -39.16
N SER A 973 91.38 -35.09 -40.39
CA SER A 973 91.84 -36.40 -40.69
C SER A 973 93.36 -36.37 -40.92
N ASP A 974 94.11 -37.07 -40.16
CA ASP A 974 95.41 -37.46 -40.54
C ASP A 974 95.40 -38.94 -41.06
N ASN A 975 95.97 -38.98 -42.37
CA ASN A 975 96.33 -40.09 -43.23
C ASN A 975 95.29 -40.69 -44.15
#